data_c01af0e8c537b3987f360b27eb8aa015
#
_entry.id   c01af0e8c537b3987f360b27eb8aa015
#
_cell.length_a   1.000
_cell.length_b   1.000
_cell.length_c   1.000
_cell.angle_alpha   90.00
_cell.angle_beta   90.00
_cell.angle_gamma   90.00
#
_symmetry.space_group_name_H-M   'P 1'
#
loop_
_entity.id
_entity.type
_entity.pdbx_description
1 polymer ?
#
loop_
_entity_poly.entity_id
_entity_poly.type
_entity_poly.pdbx_seq_one_letter_code
_entity_poly.pdbx_strand_id
1 'polypeptide(L)'
;MAEREQVKGVSPSKFMRELRPEFYSDTSDRTAYQLDASALEYHLDSITSRNQTHDFEIFCRKLCERTICPNLKPATGPEGGGDSKADSETIPIADEIATLTYMGDANAAQERWAFAFSAKRKWAEKVRNDVAGIVATQRGYQKVYCVTAQFARAKDRARVEDELSKQYGVTITILDRSWIVDQVVSNDRKDLAFNYLGVGQEVAGSRRMGPTDYSRSQQLEDIEKTLGNPEAFSGMKMQRVTESLVAAKLSRNLELPRIETDGRFARAIRLAEQDGTYRQKLEAHYESIWTTFWWFDDIAYLNGRYDEFANLVSDTDHAINLEFLCNLVQLLFNSVIHQHLTVEEARLEERASRLTERLKVIAENKERPNNALEALSSLLVIEVNQAILKQDTEKLSSLWPQFSDVVKRARGLGEFSAERLTKMIEVFGLVAGKDSSYVQLVDEVAAFVSERTGEAQGALVLLKRAQQLDFEDNFEIIRLLGKAARQLTKKEYADSLIEALQLLTFAYRSAGLLWAARATCIFAMASMFIEAEEDSDLSASIVPMVMALAWIAVELRHLTDALEAVRLVRGCTAMLPLDDSSKDRIAKRLTELDLILASQILNFTAEELQHVVRLPDVLGGLGLQQSRNSLIYALGHEAELRREGSIPQEETPEKVAELFTLLASQPVSS
;
A
#
# COMPACT_ATOMS: atom_id res chain seq x y z
N MET A 1 26.61 2.58 22.58
CA MET A 1 26.43 1.51 21.57
C MET A 1 25.09 0.84 21.89
N ALA A 2 24.00 1.36 21.36
CA ALA A 2 22.70 0.73 21.48
C ALA A 2 22.61 -0.35 20.39
N GLU A 3 22.30 -1.56 20.80
CA GLU A 3 21.98 -2.67 19.91
C GLU A 3 20.87 -2.24 18.96
N ARG A 4 21.18 -2.15 17.68
CA ARG A 4 20.16 -2.02 16.64
C ARG A 4 19.36 -3.32 16.65
N GLU A 5 18.13 -3.28 17.13
CA GLU A 5 17.13 -4.30 16.85
C GLU A 5 17.14 -4.56 15.33
N GLN A 6 17.36 -5.81 14.95
CA GLN A 6 17.25 -6.25 13.57
C GLN A 6 15.80 -6.02 13.13
N VAL A 7 15.59 -4.97 12.36
CA VAL A 7 14.32 -4.72 11.66
C VAL A 7 14.15 -5.88 10.69
N LYS A 8 13.30 -6.85 11.06
CA LYS A 8 12.76 -7.82 10.08
C LYS A 8 12.20 -6.99 8.93
N GLY A 9 12.70 -7.21 7.72
CA GLY A 9 12.42 -6.39 6.56
C GLY A 9 10.93 -6.10 6.40
N VAL A 10 10.59 -4.86 6.12
CA VAL A 10 9.22 -4.45 5.76
C VAL A 10 8.79 -5.26 4.56
N SER A 11 7.57 -5.82 4.57
CA SER A 11 7.07 -6.59 3.42
C SER A 11 6.96 -5.69 2.18
N PRO A 12 7.21 -6.23 0.96
CA PRO A 12 7.07 -5.47 -0.28
C PRO A 12 5.73 -4.76 -0.41
N SER A 13 4.62 -5.42 -0.06
CA SER A 13 3.27 -4.86 -0.14
C SER A 13 3.08 -3.65 0.78
N LYS A 14 3.59 -3.69 2.00
CA LYS A 14 3.54 -2.54 2.92
C LYS A 14 4.36 -1.37 2.40
N PHE A 15 5.58 -1.63 1.93
CA PHE A 15 6.44 -0.60 1.37
C PHE A 15 5.80 0.08 0.15
N MET A 16 5.26 -0.71 -0.79
CA MET A 16 4.62 -0.16 -1.98
C MET A 16 3.36 0.63 -1.64
N ARG A 17 2.57 0.19 -0.65
CA ARG A 17 1.38 0.92 -0.18
C ARG A 17 1.72 2.28 0.42
N GLU A 18 2.80 2.38 1.17
CA GLU A 18 3.27 3.66 1.72
C GLU A 18 3.83 4.57 0.63
N LEU A 19 4.55 4.02 -0.35
CA LEU A 19 5.16 4.76 -1.45
C LEU A 19 4.13 5.22 -2.51
N ARG A 20 3.12 4.38 -2.79
CA ARG A 20 2.12 4.55 -3.86
C ARG A 20 0.73 4.18 -3.38
N PRO A 21 0.17 4.90 -2.40
CA PRO A 21 -1.16 4.60 -1.86
C PRO A 21 -2.26 4.62 -2.93
N GLU A 22 -2.08 5.42 -3.99
CA GLU A 22 -3.01 5.52 -5.11
C GLU A 22 -3.21 4.23 -5.91
N PHE A 23 -2.33 3.25 -5.77
CA PHE A 23 -2.47 1.93 -6.42
C PHE A 23 -3.25 0.93 -5.58
N TYR A 24 -3.56 1.26 -4.34
CA TYR A 24 -4.26 0.40 -3.41
C TYR A 24 -5.70 0.83 -3.18
N SER A 25 -6.47 0.00 -2.50
CA SER A 25 -7.85 0.26 -2.16
C SER A 25 -7.99 1.43 -1.18
N ASP A 26 -8.94 2.34 -1.45
CA ASP A 26 -9.37 3.40 -0.55
C ASP A 26 -10.64 2.99 0.24
N THR A 27 -11.05 1.73 0.15
CA THR A 27 -12.17 1.16 0.88
C THR A 27 -11.80 0.94 2.34
N SER A 28 -12.60 1.46 3.25
CA SER A 28 -12.49 1.14 4.68
C SER A 28 -13.36 -0.06 5.02
N ASP A 29 -12.73 -1.21 5.23
CA ASP A 29 -13.43 -2.41 5.69
C ASP A 29 -13.52 -2.43 7.23
N ARG A 30 -14.74 -2.36 7.76
CA ARG A 30 -15.05 -3.01 9.03
C ARG A 30 -15.50 -4.42 8.67
N THR A 31 -14.68 -5.41 8.98
CA THR A 31 -14.88 -6.83 8.65
C THR A 31 -16.29 -7.30 8.98
N ALA A 32 -17.04 -7.75 7.97
CA ALA A 32 -18.38 -8.32 8.14
C ALA A 32 -18.38 -9.63 8.96
N TYR A 33 -17.23 -10.28 9.07
CA TYR A 33 -17.07 -11.51 9.85
C TYR A 33 -15.80 -11.43 10.69
N GLN A 34 -15.94 -11.67 12.01
CA GLN A 34 -14.80 -11.82 12.91
C GLN A 34 -14.56 -13.30 13.13
N LEU A 35 -13.36 -13.76 12.76
CA LEU A 35 -12.88 -15.10 13.00
C LEU A 35 -11.38 -15.07 13.23
N ASP A 36 -10.97 -15.54 14.40
CA ASP A 36 -9.57 -15.69 14.77
C ASP A 36 -9.03 -17.04 14.23
N ALA A 37 -7.77 -17.07 13.81
CA ALA A 37 -7.08 -18.25 13.32
C ALA A 37 -7.11 -19.40 14.34
N SER A 38 -6.85 -19.11 15.62
CA SER A 38 -6.87 -20.09 16.69
C SER A 38 -8.27 -20.67 16.95
N ALA A 39 -9.33 -19.88 16.80
CA ALA A 39 -10.70 -20.35 16.89
C ALA A 39 -11.05 -21.30 15.73
N LEU A 40 -10.61 -20.99 14.53
CA LEU A 40 -10.80 -21.86 13.36
C LEU A 40 -10.01 -23.16 13.52
N GLU A 41 -8.74 -23.11 13.94
CA GLU A 41 -7.91 -24.29 14.18
C GLU A 41 -8.54 -25.23 15.21
N TYR A 42 -9.02 -24.68 16.34
CA TYR A 42 -9.73 -25.45 17.36
C TYR A 42 -11.00 -26.11 16.80
N HIS A 43 -11.74 -25.40 15.97
CA HIS A 43 -12.93 -25.94 15.33
C HIS A 43 -12.58 -27.08 14.36
N LEU A 44 -11.55 -26.91 13.53
CA LEU A 44 -11.07 -27.94 12.60
C LEU A 44 -10.62 -29.23 13.34
N ASP A 45 -9.97 -29.08 14.50
CA ASP A 45 -9.59 -30.24 15.35
C ASP A 45 -10.79 -30.99 15.90
N SER A 46 -11.89 -30.32 16.15
CA SER A 46 -13.07 -30.88 16.81
C SER A 46 -14.18 -31.35 15.86
N ILE A 47 -14.02 -31.23 14.54
CA ILE A 47 -15.01 -31.62 13.51
C ILE A 47 -15.52 -33.05 13.73
N THR A 48 -14.62 -34.02 13.89
CA THR A 48 -14.99 -35.42 14.09
C THR A 48 -15.78 -35.65 15.39
N SER A 49 -15.39 -35.00 16.49
CA SER A 49 -16.07 -35.11 17.77
C SER A 49 -17.44 -34.44 17.81
N ARG A 50 -17.67 -33.45 16.94
CA ARG A 50 -18.95 -32.75 16.78
C ARG A 50 -19.85 -33.36 15.71
N ASN A 51 -19.44 -34.45 15.07
CA ASN A 51 -20.17 -35.08 13.97
C ASN A 51 -20.45 -34.14 12.77
N GLN A 52 -19.52 -33.24 12.46
CA GLN A 52 -19.61 -32.23 11.39
C GLN A 52 -18.77 -32.59 10.15
N THR A 53 -18.57 -33.91 9.90
CA THR A 53 -17.76 -34.34 8.73
C THR A 53 -18.40 -33.95 7.41
N HIS A 54 -19.71 -34.03 7.30
CA HIS A 54 -20.44 -33.61 6.10
C HIS A 54 -20.37 -32.11 5.86
N ASP A 55 -20.52 -31.29 6.89
CA ASP A 55 -20.39 -29.83 6.79
C ASP A 55 -18.97 -29.47 6.36
N PHE A 56 -17.96 -30.18 6.87
CA PHE A 56 -16.57 -29.98 6.45
C PHE A 56 -16.33 -30.35 4.99
N GLU A 57 -16.95 -31.41 4.46
CA GLU A 57 -16.85 -31.76 3.04
C GLU A 57 -17.48 -30.68 2.15
N ILE A 58 -18.66 -30.16 2.53
CA ILE A 58 -19.30 -29.04 1.82
C ILE A 58 -18.42 -27.80 1.89
N PHE A 59 -17.91 -27.44 3.07
CA PHE A 59 -17.01 -26.32 3.27
C PHE A 59 -15.76 -26.45 2.40
N CYS A 60 -15.06 -27.59 2.42
CA CYS A 60 -13.87 -27.82 1.62
C CYS A 60 -14.16 -27.70 0.12
N ARG A 61 -15.27 -28.25 -0.35
CA ARG A 61 -15.69 -28.10 -1.74
C ARG A 61 -15.88 -26.63 -2.10
N LYS A 62 -16.63 -25.86 -1.29
CA LYS A 62 -16.85 -24.43 -1.52
C LYS A 62 -15.56 -23.62 -1.45
N LEU A 63 -14.65 -24.00 -0.57
CA LEU A 63 -13.33 -23.40 -0.50
C LEU A 63 -12.52 -23.71 -1.77
N CYS A 64 -12.51 -24.95 -2.25
CA CYS A 64 -11.85 -25.33 -3.48
C CYS A 64 -12.50 -24.72 -4.73
N GLU A 65 -13.82 -24.57 -4.77
CA GLU A 65 -14.52 -23.87 -5.84
C GLU A 65 -14.04 -22.41 -5.97
N ARG A 66 -13.77 -21.74 -4.84
CA ARG A 66 -13.28 -20.35 -4.82
C ARG A 66 -11.76 -20.22 -4.95
N THR A 67 -10.99 -21.28 -4.68
CA THR A 67 -9.53 -21.17 -4.56
C THR A 67 -8.77 -21.93 -5.63
N ILE A 68 -9.35 -23.00 -6.19
CA ILE A 68 -8.66 -23.89 -7.13
C ILE A 68 -9.35 -23.87 -8.49
N CYS A 69 -10.64 -24.23 -8.54
CA CYS A 69 -11.39 -24.21 -9.80
C CYS A 69 -12.90 -24.20 -9.54
N PRO A 70 -13.68 -23.36 -10.25
CA PRO A 70 -15.12 -23.21 -10.02
C PRO A 70 -15.97 -24.33 -10.62
N ASN A 71 -15.42 -25.20 -11.49
CA ASN A 71 -16.13 -26.22 -12.24
C ASN A 71 -16.21 -27.57 -11.50
N LEU A 72 -16.37 -27.54 -10.17
CA LEU A 72 -16.53 -28.75 -9.35
C LEU A 72 -17.96 -29.27 -9.35
N LYS A 73 -18.11 -30.58 -9.63
CA LYS A 73 -19.36 -31.28 -9.51
C LYS A 73 -19.59 -31.69 -8.05
N PRO A 74 -20.76 -31.39 -7.45
CA PRO A 74 -21.07 -31.89 -6.11
C PRO A 74 -21.19 -33.40 -6.11
N ALA A 75 -20.75 -34.06 -5.01
CA ALA A 75 -21.01 -35.47 -4.78
C ALA A 75 -22.53 -35.71 -4.68
N THR A 76 -23.02 -36.70 -5.37
CA THR A 76 -24.42 -37.08 -5.33
C THR A 76 -24.66 -38.12 -4.21
N GLY A 77 -25.26 -37.67 -3.10
CA GLY A 77 -25.76 -38.54 -2.02
C GLY A 77 -25.24 -38.20 -0.63
N PRO A 78 -26.01 -38.49 0.44
CA PRO A 78 -25.66 -38.15 1.81
C PRO A 78 -24.57 -39.03 2.44
N GLU A 79 -24.10 -40.08 1.79
CA GLU A 79 -23.03 -40.98 2.25
C GLU A 79 -21.89 -41.07 1.22
N GLY A 80 -21.32 -39.94 0.87
CA GLY A 80 -20.13 -39.71 0.05
C GLY A 80 -19.44 -40.93 -0.54
N GLY A 81 -19.64 -41.22 -1.77
CA GLY A 81 -18.98 -42.34 -2.43
C GLY A 81 -19.81 -43.00 -3.50
N GLY A 82 -20.34 -42.16 -4.41
CA GLY A 82 -20.78 -42.69 -5.69
C GLY A 82 -19.62 -43.43 -6.38
N ASP A 83 -19.84 -44.03 -7.54
CA ASP A 83 -18.87 -44.86 -8.30
C ASP A 83 -17.49 -44.24 -8.53
N SER A 84 -17.30 -42.92 -8.27
CA SER A 84 -16.03 -42.20 -8.44
C SER A 84 -15.05 -42.30 -7.26
N LYS A 85 -15.49 -42.71 -6.06
CA LYS A 85 -14.68 -42.66 -4.82
C LYS A 85 -14.08 -41.29 -4.47
N ALA A 86 -14.43 -40.23 -5.21
CA ALA A 86 -14.03 -38.87 -4.97
C ALA A 86 -15.23 -38.08 -4.38
N ASP A 87 -14.96 -37.17 -3.44
CA ASP A 87 -15.99 -36.30 -2.83
C ASP A 87 -16.44 -35.20 -3.79
N SER A 88 -15.58 -34.82 -4.77
CA SER A 88 -15.90 -33.94 -5.86
C SER A 88 -14.97 -34.22 -7.05
N GLU A 89 -15.41 -33.84 -8.26
CA GLU A 89 -14.59 -33.93 -9.48
C GLU A 89 -14.85 -32.73 -10.40
N THR A 90 -13.87 -32.37 -11.25
CA THR A 90 -14.05 -31.30 -12.25
C THR A 90 -14.98 -31.75 -13.36
N ILE A 91 -15.79 -30.83 -13.88
CA ILE A 91 -16.58 -30.99 -15.09
C ILE A 91 -15.81 -30.31 -16.23
N PRO A 92 -15.45 -31.01 -17.31
CA PRO A 92 -14.88 -30.37 -18.50
C PRO A 92 -15.83 -29.32 -19.06
N ILE A 93 -15.32 -28.16 -19.38
CA ILE A 93 -16.09 -27.03 -19.95
C ILE A 93 -15.42 -26.60 -21.26
N ALA A 94 -16.22 -26.03 -22.16
CA ALA A 94 -15.70 -25.53 -23.44
C ALA A 94 -14.70 -24.39 -23.23
N ASP A 95 -13.73 -24.29 -24.15
CA ASP A 95 -12.66 -23.26 -24.05
C ASP A 95 -13.20 -21.84 -24.00
N GLU A 96 -14.32 -21.57 -24.69
CA GLU A 96 -14.98 -20.27 -24.65
C GLU A 96 -15.49 -19.94 -23.24
N ILE A 97 -16.06 -20.93 -22.52
CA ILE A 97 -16.54 -20.76 -21.15
C ILE A 97 -15.35 -20.63 -20.18
N ALA A 98 -14.29 -21.44 -20.38
CA ALA A 98 -13.08 -21.36 -19.57
C ALA A 98 -12.39 -19.99 -19.66
N THR A 99 -12.50 -19.33 -20.81
CA THR A 99 -11.96 -17.98 -21.02
C THR A 99 -12.75 -16.93 -20.25
N LEU A 100 -14.04 -17.17 -20.00
CA LEU A 100 -14.93 -16.26 -19.27
C LEU A 100 -14.90 -16.46 -17.76
N THR A 101 -14.50 -17.66 -17.32
CA THR A 101 -14.49 -18.03 -15.90
C THR A 101 -13.07 -17.97 -15.34
N TYR A 102 -12.91 -17.35 -14.17
CA TYR A 102 -11.60 -17.32 -13.48
C TYR A 102 -11.26 -18.71 -12.96
N MET A 103 -10.21 -19.29 -13.49
CA MET A 103 -9.65 -20.53 -13.00
C MET A 103 -8.26 -20.26 -12.45
N GLY A 104 -8.01 -20.67 -11.22
CA GLY A 104 -6.68 -20.59 -10.61
C GLY A 104 -5.64 -21.42 -11.35
N ASP A 105 -6.08 -22.53 -11.95
CA ASP A 105 -5.28 -23.34 -12.88
C ASP A 105 -6.09 -23.56 -14.18
N ALA A 106 -5.58 -23.01 -15.28
CA ALA A 106 -6.25 -23.08 -16.60
C ALA A 106 -6.52 -24.51 -17.07
N ASN A 107 -5.70 -25.48 -16.64
CA ASN A 107 -5.86 -26.88 -17.03
C ASN A 107 -7.14 -27.52 -16.41
N ALA A 108 -7.70 -26.95 -15.36
CA ALA A 108 -8.95 -27.45 -14.74
C ALA A 108 -10.14 -27.49 -15.69
N ALA A 109 -10.11 -26.69 -16.78
CA ALA A 109 -11.17 -26.68 -17.80
C ALA A 109 -11.16 -27.94 -18.67
N GLN A 110 -9.99 -28.50 -18.94
CA GLN A 110 -9.79 -29.60 -19.88
C GLN A 110 -9.41 -30.90 -19.20
N GLU A 111 -8.74 -30.83 -18.06
CA GLU A 111 -8.29 -31.97 -17.30
C GLU A 111 -9.38 -32.46 -16.33
N ARG A 112 -9.36 -33.76 -16.07
CA ARG A 112 -10.20 -34.34 -15.02
C ARG A 112 -9.45 -34.43 -13.70
N TRP A 113 -9.89 -33.70 -12.70
CA TRP A 113 -9.32 -33.69 -11.36
C TRP A 113 -10.30 -34.29 -10.35
N ALA A 114 -9.78 -34.98 -9.36
CA ALA A 114 -10.55 -35.50 -8.24
C ALA A 114 -10.19 -34.77 -6.95
N PHE A 115 -11.17 -34.62 -6.06
CA PHE A 115 -11.00 -34.00 -4.75
C PHE A 115 -11.48 -34.97 -3.66
N ALA A 116 -10.66 -35.16 -2.62
CA ALA A 116 -10.98 -35.92 -1.44
C ALA A 116 -10.87 -35.05 -0.19
N PHE A 117 -11.88 -35.08 0.66
CA PHE A 117 -11.96 -34.25 1.87
C PHE A 117 -12.00 -35.12 3.12
N SER A 118 -11.22 -34.79 4.15
CA SER A 118 -11.16 -35.63 5.33
C SER A 118 -10.80 -34.90 6.62
N ALA A 119 -11.57 -35.09 7.67
CA ALA A 119 -11.25 -34.66 9.03
C ALA A 119 -10.52 -35.70 9.89
N LYS A 120 -10.19 -36.89 9.35
CA LYS A 120 -9.60 -37.98 10.09
C LYS A 120 -8.20 -37.66 10.62
N ARG A 121 -7.92 -37.98 11.90
CA ARG A 121 -6.64 -37.71 12.57
C ARG A 121 -5.43 -38.33 11.87
N LYS A 122 -5.58 -39.60 11.39
CA LYS A 122 -4.51 -40.28 10.61
C LYS A 122 -4.55 -39.87 9.15
N TRP A 123 -4.24 -38.61 8.90
CA TRP A 123 -4.36 -37.97 7.57
C TRP A 123 -3.60 -38.74 6.48
N ALA A 124 -2.34 -39.15 6.72
CA ALA A 124 -1.49 -39.78 5.72
C ALA A 124 -2.01 -41.18 5.29
N GLU A 125 -2.54 -41.95 6.24
CA GLU A 125 -3.18 -43.25 5.96
C GLU A 125 -4.47 -43.06 5.14
N LYS A 126 -5.27 -42.05 5.54
CA LYS A 126 -6.51 -41.72 4.83
C LYS A 126 -6.24 -41.22 3.39
N VAL A 127 -5.27 -40.35 3.19
CA VAL A 127 -4.86 -39.85 1.86
C VAL A 127 -4.44 -41.03 0.96
N ARG A 128 -3.61 -41.98 1.46
CA ARG A 128 -3.21 -43.15 0.68
C ARG A 128 -4.41 -44.00 0.25
N ASN A 129 -5.37 -44.23 1.16
CA ASN A 129 -6.55 -45.01 0.88
C ASN A 129 -7.48 -44.30 -0.13
N ASP A 130 -7.66 -43.00 0.00
CA ASP A 130 -8.51 -42.22 -0.92
C ASP A 130 -7.91 -42.16 -2.32
N VAL A 131 -6.62 -41.85 -2.44
CA VAL A 131 -5.91 -41.84 -3.73
C VAL A 131 -5.97 -43.21 -4.39
N ALA A 132 -5.69 -44.32 -3.64
CA ALA A 132 -5.81 -45.65 -4.16
C ALA A 132 -7.22 -45.97 -4.66
N GLY A 133 -8.26 -45.59 -3.91
CA GLY A 133 -9.65 -45.77 -4.30
C GLY A 133 -10.02 -44.98 -5.56
N ILE A 134 -9.59 -43.71 -5.63
CA ILE A 134 -9.86 -42.80 -6.79
C ILE A 134 -9.18 -43.34 -8.06
N VAL A 135 -7.90 -43.71 -7.97
CA VAL A 135 -7.16 -44.22 -9.12
C VAL A 135 -7.70 -45.57 -9.60
N ALA A 136 -8.14 -46.43 -8.67
CA ALA A 136 -8.75 -47.72 -9.00
C ALA A 136 -10.03 -47.61 -9.84
N THR A 137 -10.70 -46.47 -9.84
CA THR A 137 -11.87 -46.20 -10.70
C THR A 137 -11.55 -46.07 -12.20
N GLN A 138 -10.28 -45.89 -12.56
CA GLN A 138 -9.77 -45.76 -13.95
C GLN A 138 -10.47 -44.66 -14.76
N ARG A 139 -10.94 -43.58 -14.11
CA ARG A 139 -11.65 -42.47 -14.76
C ARG A 139 -10.70 -41.45 -15.45
N GLY A 140 -9.39 -41.68 -15.47
CA GLY A 140 -8.42 -40.87 -16.16
C GLY A 140 -8.15 -39.51 -15.50
N TYR A 141 -8.09 -39.51 -14.17
CA TYR A 141 -7.73 -38.28 -13.43
C TYR A 141 -6.26 -37.93 -13.65
N GLN A 142 -5.97 -36.64 -13.93
CA GLN A 142 -4.61 -36.09 -14.05
C GLN A 142 -4.09 -35.55 -12.72
N LYS A 143 -4.97 -35.00 -11.89
CA LYS A 143 -4.62 -34.49 -10.55
C LYS A 143 -5.59 -34.99 -9.50
N VAL A 144 -5.09 -35.18 -8.28
CA VAL A 144 -5.91 -35.47 -7.10
C VAL A 144 -5.53 -34.50 -5.99
N TYR A 145 -6.52 -33.74 -5.51
CA TYR A 145 -6.39 -32.86 -4.36
C TYR A 145 -6.95 -33.54 -3.12
N CYS A 146 -6.14 -33.61 -2.07
CA CYS A 146 -6.56 -34.14 -0.77
C CYS A 146 -6.56 -33.05 0.28
N VAL A 147 -7.74 -32.61 0.74
CA VAL A 147 -7.88 -31.58 1.77
C VAL A 147 -8.09 -32.23 3.14
N THR A 148 -7.27 -31.86 4.12
CA THR A 148 -7.37 -32.42 5.46
C THR A 148 -7.50 -31.36 6.55
N ALA A 149 -8.39 -31.56 7.52
CA ALA A 149 -8.50 -30.74 8.73
C ALA A 149 -7.28 -30.89 9.67
N GLN A 150 -6.33 -31.77 9.37
CA GLN A 150 -5.17 -32.03 10.21
C GLN A 150 -3.95 -31.23 9.75
N PHE A 151 -3.09 -30.84 10.69
CA PHE A 151 -1.78 -30.28 10.39
C PHE A 151 -0.85 -31.37 9.82
N ALA A 152 -0.26 -31.11 8.66
CA ALA A 152 0.73 -31.99 8.04
C ALA A 152 2.07 -31.25 7.94
N ARG A 153 3.11 -31.81 8.59
CA ARG A 153 4.47 -31.23 8.47
C ARG A 153 4.89 -31.22 7.01
N ALA A 154 5.47 -30.12 6.54
CA ALA A 154 5.86 -29.92 5.13
C ALA A 154 6.67 -31.11 4.57
N LYS A 155 7.65 -31.61 5.33
CA LYS A 155 8.47 -32.78 4.95
C LYS A 155 7.65 -34.05 4.78
N ASP A 156 6.68 -34.31 5.67
CA ASP A 156 5.86 -35.51 5.62
C ASP A 156 4.83 -35.43 4.49
N ARG A 157 4.28 -34.25 4.26
CA ARG A 157 3.38 -33.94 3.15
C ARG A 157 4.06 -34.18 1.81
N ALA A 158 5.20 -33.51 1.56
CA ALA A 158 5.97 -33.67 0.33
C ALA A 158 6.35 -35.15 0.07
N ARG A 159 6.77 -35.85 1.10
CA ARG A 159 7.09 -37.30 0.98
C ARG A 159 5.89 -38.11 0.51
N VAL A 160 4.69 -37.87 1.05
CA VAL A 160 3.46 -38.61 0.68
C VAL A 160 3.01 -38.21 -0.73
N GLU A 161 3.10 -36.94 -1.09
CA GLU A 161 2.81 -36.43 -2.46
C GLU A 161 3.72 -37.11 -3.50
N ASP A 162 5.02 -37.13 -3.27
CA ASP A 162 6.02 -37.71 -4.17
C ASP A 162 5.85 -39.21 -4.31
N GLU A 163 5.64 -39.91 -3.16
CA GLU A 163 5.41 -41.35 -3.10
C GLU A 163 4.20 -41.74 -3.96
N LEU A 164 3.06 -41.09 -3.75
CA LEU A 164 1.82 -41.43 -4.44
C LEU A 164 1.82 -40.96 -5.89
N SER A 165 2.38 -39.81 -6.20
CA SER A 165 2.50 -39.34 -7.58
C SER A 165 3.37 -40.28 -8.40
N LYS A 166 4.48 -40.76 -7.86
CA LYS A 166 5.35 -41.74 -8.52
C LYS A 166 4.69 -43.10 -8.68
N GLN A 167 3.93 -43.52 -7.64
CA GLN A 167 3.28 -44.84 -7.65
C GLN A 167 2.15 -44.93 -8.67
N TYR A 168 1.36 -43.85 -8.84
CA TYR A 168 0.14 -43.89 -9.63
C TYR A 168 0.23 -43.10 -10.94
N GLY A 169 1.28 -42.32 -11.17
CA GLY A 169 1.45 -41.50 -12.39
C GLY A 169 0.45 -40.32 -12.47
N VAL A 170 -0.07 -39.87 -11.32
CA VAL A 170 -1.05 -38.81 -11.19
C VAL A 170 -0.48 -37.75 -10.24
N THR A 171 -0.64 -36.46 -10.53
CA THR A 171 -0.19 -35.40 -9.63
C THR A 171 -1.04 -35.37 -8.37
N ILE A 172 -0.42 -35.52 -7.21
CA ILE A 172 -1.09 -35.50 -5.90
C ILE A 172 -0.72 -34.23 -5.17
N THR A 173 -1.71 -33.49 -4.69
CA THR A 173 -1.54 -32.28 -3.87
C THR A 173 -2.31 -32.42 -2.56
N ILE A 174 -1.63 -32.22 -1.43
CA ILE A 174 -2.22 -32.30 -0.10
C ILE A 174 -2.34 -30.89 0.47
N LEU A 175 -3.56 -30.48 0.78
CA LEU A 175 -3.91 -29.20 1.36
C LEU A 175 -4.29 -29.45 2.83
N ASP A 176 -3.47 -28.97 3.74
CA ASP A 176 -3.61 -29.24 5.17
C ASP A 176 -4.34 -28.09 5.92
N ARG A 177 -4.46 -28.23 7.25
CA ARG A 177 -5.05 -27.19 8.11
C ARG A 177 -4.44 -25.82 7.89
N SER A 178 -3.11 -25.72 7.76
CA SER A 178 -2.44 -24.44 7.59
C SER A 178 -2.91 -23.74 6.32
N TRP A 179 -3.07 -24.48 5.22
CA TRP A 179 -3.65 -23.96 3.99
C TRP A 179 -5.10 -23.51 4.18
N ILE A 180 -5.93 -24.28 4.90
CA ILE A 180 -7.33 -23.89 5.17
C ILE A 180 -7.38 -22.59 5.96
N VAL A 181 -6.58 -22.47 7.03
CA VAL A 181 -6.53 -21.26 7.87
C VAL A 181 -6.05 -20.06 7.07
N ASP A 182 -5.03 -20.23 6.26
CA ASP A 182 -4.53 -19.16 5.38
C ASP A 182 -5.61 -18.68 4.38
N GLN A 183 -6.31 -19.62 3.73
CA GLN A 183 -7.37 -19.27 2.79
C GLN A 183 -8.56 -18.58 3.46
N VAL A 184 -8.92 -18.98 4.69
CA VAL A 184 -10.09 -18.43 5.38
C VAL A 184 -9.78 -17.10 6.08
N VAL A 185 -8.65 -17.02 6.79
CA VAL A 185 -8.34 -15.86 7.64
C VAL A 185 -7.52 -14.83 6.89
N SER A 186 -6.40 -15.24 6.25
CA SER A 186 -5.50 -14.33 5.55
C SER A 186 -6.06 -13.86 4.20
N ASN A 187 -6.76 -14.72 3.49
CA ASN A 187 -7.38 -14.43 2.19
C ASN A 187 -8.89 -14.08 2.30
N ASP A 188 -9.33 -13.69 3.49
CA ASP A 188 -10.67 -13.14 3.81
C ASP A 188 -11.87 -13.93 3.28
N ARG A 189 -11.86 -15.27 3.50
CA ARG A 189 -13.00 -16.15 3.18
C ARG A 189 -13.75 -16.63 4.44
N LYS A 190 -13.81 -15.75 5.44
CA LYS A 190 -14.48 -16.03 6.74
C LYS A 190 -15.96 -16.32 6.60
N ASP A 191 -16.58 -15.77 5.54
CA ASP A 191 -17.95 -16.05 5.15
C ASP A 191 -18.21 -17.56 4.92
N LEU A 192 -17.23 -18.28 4.33
CA LEU A 192 -17.38 -19.73 4.12
C LEU A 192 -17.34 -20.50 5.45
N ALA A 193 -16.45 -20.13 6.38
CA ALA A 193 -16.40 -20.75 7.69
C ALA A 193 -17.69 -20.48 8.48
N PHE A 194 -18.22 -19.27 8.42
CA PHE A 194 -19.48 -18.89 9.05
C PHE A 194 -20.66 -19.68 8.46
N ASN A 195 -20.82 -19.66 7.12
CA ASN A 195 -21.98 -20.24 6.45
C ASN A 195 -22.01 -21.78 6.48
N TYR A 196 -20.85 -22.44 6.42
CA TYR A 196 -20.77 -23.91 6.26
C TYR A 196 -20.26 -24.65 7.48
N LEU A 197 -19.50 -23.99 8.37
CA LEU A 197 -19.02 -24.60 9.62
C LEU A 197 -19.68 -23.99 10.86
N GLY A 198 -20.41 -22.87 10.74
CA GLY A 198 -21.00 -22.15 11.86
C GLY A 198 -19.94 -21.55 12.79
N VAL A 199 -18.78 -21.14 12.26
CA VAL A 199 -17.67 -20.58 13.05
C VAL A 199 -17.43 -19.13 12.67
N GLY A 200 -17.29 -18.28 13.70
CA GLY A 200 -17.14 -16.84 13.58
C GLY A 200 -18.38 -16.08 14.01
N GLN A 201 -18.29 -14.77 14.00
CA GLN A 201 -19.40 -13.88 14.30
C GLN A 201 -19.64 -12.97 13.10
N GLU A 202 -20.91 -12.85 12.70
CA GLU A 202 -21.32 -11.80 11.79
C GLU A 202 -21.34 -10.47 12.57
N VAL A 203 -20.49 -9.54 12.17
CA VAL A 203 -20.48 -8.19 12.72
C VAL A 203 -21.19 -7.30 11.72
N ALA A 204 -22.21 -6.58 12.14
CA ALA A 204 -22.87 -5.55 11.33
C ALA A 204 -21.81 -4.47 10.97
N GLY A 205 -21.07 -4.70 9.89
CA GLY A 205 -20.04 -3.84 9.38
C GLY A 205 -20.57 -3.06 8.21
N SER A 206 -20.34 -1.77 8.18
CA SER A 206 -20.50 -0.97 6.97
C SER A 206 -19.18 -0.99 6.21
N ARG A 207 -19.12 -1.75 5.10
CA ARG A 207 -18.08 -1.55 4.10
C ARG A 207 -18.35 -0.20 3.46
N ARG A 208 -17.50 0.78 3.72
CA ARG A 208 -17.56 2.09 3.07
C ARG A 208 -16.56 2.08 1.92
N MET A 209 -17.07 1.85 0.72
CA MET A 209 -16.27 1.94 -0.50
C MET A 209 -15.84 3.39 -0.69
N GLY A 210 -14.55 3.60 -0.90
CA GLY A 210 -14.01 4.91 -1.26
C GLY A 210 -14.41 5.32 -2.68
N PRO A 211 -14.34 6.61 -3.03
CA PRO A 211 -14.73 7.11 -4.34
C PRO A 211 -13.89 6.51 -5.48
N THR A 212 -12.60 6.28 -5.24
CA THR A 212 -11.70 5.69 -6.22
C THR A 212 -12.05 4.23 -6.48
N ASP A 213 -12.32 3.44 -5.44
CA ASP A 213 -12.70 2.05 -5.57
C ASP A 213 -14.09 1.88 -6.17
N TYR A 214 -15.01 2.81 -5.90
CA TYR A 214 -16.31 2.82 -6.55
C TYR A 214 -16.16 2.93 -8.08
N SER A 215 -15.34 3.89 -8.54
CA SER A 215 -15.05 4.07 -9.97
C SER A 215 -14.35 2.86 -10.58
N ARG A 216 -13.35 2.31 -9.90
CA ARG A 216 -12.61 1.10 -10.34
C ARG A 216 -13.53 -0.11 -10.44
N SER A 217 -14.44 -0.28 -9.47
CA SER A 217 -15.38 -1.40 -9.44
C SER A 217 -16.37 -1.34 -10.60
N GLN A 218 -16.92 -0.16 -10.89
CA GLN A 218 -17.78 0.07 -12.04
C GLN A 218 -17.04 -0.23 -13.36
N GLN A 219 -15.83 0.29 -13.51
CA GLN A 219 -15.02 0.05 -14.69
C GLN A 219 -14.69 -1.44 -14.87
N LEU A 220 -14.36 -2.15 -13.77
CA LEU A 220 -14.11 -3.59 -13.81
C LEU A 220 -15.35 -4.36 -14.25
N GLU A 221 -16.52 -4.04 -13.71
CA GLU A 221 -17.78 -4.68 -14.08
C GLU A 221 -18.12 -4.47 -15.56
N ASP A 222 -17.96 -3.26 -16.08
CA ASP A 222 -18.22 -2.95 -17.49
C ASP A 222 -17.26 -3.70 -18.42
N ILE A 223 -15.96 -3.76 -18.08
CA ILE A 223 -14.99 -4.52 -18.85
C ILE A 223 -15.31 -6.00 -18.82
N GLU A 224 -15.62 -6.59 -17.67
CA GLU A 224 -15.96 -8.01 -17.54
C GLU A 224 -17.23 -8.36 -18.34
N LYS A 225 -18.24 -7.51 -18.31
CA LYS A 225 -19.43 -7.67 -19.12
C LYS A 225 -19.11 -7.64 -20.62
N THR A 226 -18.21 -6.76 -21.04
CA THR A 226 -17.78 -6.65 -22.45
C THR A 226 -16.94 -7.85 -22.86
N LEU A 227 -16.00 -8.29 -22.01
CA LEU A 227 -15.20 -9.50 -22.23
C LEU A 227 -16.05 -10.77 -22.30
N GLY A 228 -17.19 -10.79 -21.57
CA GLY A 228 -18.16 -11.86 -21.58
C GLY A 228 -19.00 -11.96 -22.86
N ASN A 229 -18.93 -10.96 -23.76
CA ASN A 229 -19.62 -10.96 -25.03
C ASN A 229 -18.62 -11.30 -26.17
N PRO A 230 -18.67 -12.50 -26.76
CA PRO A 230 -17.74 -12.90 -27.83
C PRO A 230 -17.78 -11.99 -29.08
N GLU A 231 -18.95 -11.39 -29.36
CA GLU A 231 -19.15 -10.52 -30.53
C GLU A 231 -18.58 -9.11 -30.32
N ALA A 232 -18.44 -8.65 -29.08
CA ALA A 232 -17.97 -7.31 -28.77
C ALA A 232 -16.56 -7.02 -29.32
N PHE A 233 -15.75 -8.05 -29.48
CA PHE A 233 -14.36 -7.94 -29.99
C PHE A 233 -14.18 -8.57 -31.38
N SER A 234 -15.25 -8.75 -32.16
CA SER A 234 -15.14 -9.29 -33.50
C SER A 234 -14.18 -8.44 -34.36
N GLY A 235 -13.05 -9.02 -34.77
CA GLY A 235 -11.98 -8.33 -35.49
C GLY A 235 -11.07 -7.45 -34.65
N MET A 236 -11.30 -7.27 -33.34
CA MET A 236 -10.53 -6.41 -32.42
C MET A 236 -9.76 -7.23 -31.37
N LYS A 237 -9.05 -8.27 -31.78
CA LYS A 237 -8.37 -9.22 -30.89
C LYS A 237 -7.37 -8.55 -29.94
N MET A 238 -6.56 -7.60 -30.43
CA MET A 238 -5.58 -6.86 -29.61
C MET A 238 -6.27 -6.00 -28.54
N GLN A 239 -7.44 -5.42 -28.85
CA GLN A 239 -8.23 -4.67 -27.86
C GLN A 239 -8.70 -5.58 -26.74
N ARG A 240 -9.15 -6.80 -27.06
CA ARG A 240 -9.53 -7.79 -26.07
C ARG A 240 -8.41 -8.13 -25.12
N VAL A 241 -7.17 -8.23 -25.61
CA VAL A 241 -5.98 -8.42 -24.76
C VAL A 241 -5.79 -7.23 -23.80
N THR A 242 -5.86 -6.00 -24.34
CA THR A 242 -5.73 -4.78 -23.53
C THR A 242 -6.78 -4.72 -22.43
N GLU A 243 -8.07 -4.92 -22.77
CA GLU A 243 -9.15 -4.91 -21.79
C GLU A 243 -8.98 -5.99 -20.71
N SER A 244 -8.54 -7.19 -21.11
CA SER A 244 -8.26 -8.26 -20.15
C SER A 244 -7.12 -7.91 -19.17
N LEU A 245 -6.09 -7.22 -19.65
CA LEU A 245 -4.99 -6.77 -18.80
C LEU A 245 -5.42 -5.62 -17.87
N VAL A 246 -6.24 -4.69 -18.36
CA VAL A 246 -6.84 -3.61 -17.54
C VAL A 246 -7.70 -4.21 -16.43
N ALA A 247 -8.55 -5.20 -16.73
CA ALA A 247 -9.35 -5.90 -15.72
C ALA A 247 -8.48 -6.54 -14.63
N ALA A 248 -7.34 -7.15 -14.99
CA ALA A 248 -6.40 -7.71 -14.03
C ALA A 248 -5.74 -6.64 -13.15
N LYS A 249 -5.34 -5.51 -13.72
CA LYS A 249 -4.79 -4.36 -12.99
C LYS A 249 -5.82 -3.73 -12.04
N LEU A 250 -7.07 -3.57 -12.48
CA LEU A 250 -8.16 -3.07 -11.62
C LEU A 250 -8.44 -4.03 -10.45
N SER A 251 -8.41 -5.33 -10.70
CA SER A 251 -8.58 -6.36 -9.67
C SER A 251 -7.55 -6.23 -8.55
N ARG A 252 -6.27 -6.03 -8.88
CA ARG A 252 -5.22 -5.82 -7.88
C ARG A 252 -5.38 -4.49 -7.14
N ASN A 253 -5.75 -3.42 -7.85
CA ASN A 253 -5.92 -2.10 -7.25
C ASN A 253 -7.12 -2.04 -6.29
N LEU A 254 -8.15 -2.83 -6.54
CA LEU A 254 -9.28 -3.07 -5.65
C LEU A 254 -8.94 -4.05 -4.51
N GLU A 255 -7.73 -4.60 -4.49
CA GLU A 255 -7.28 -5.62 -3.54
C GLU A 255 -8.26 -6.81 -3.45
N LEU A 256 -8.79 -7.22 -4.60
CA LEU A 256 -9.62 -8.42 -4.66
C LEU A 256 -8.80 -9.67 -4.27
N PRO A 257 -9.45 -10.76 -3.85
CA PRO A 257 -8.77 -11.98 -3.46
C PRO A 257 -7.72 -12.40 -4.47
N ARG A 258 -6.56 -12.85 -3.99
CA ARG A 258 -5.40 -13.26 -4.81
C ARG A 258 -5.80 -14.15 -5.98
N ILE A 259 -6.64 -15.16 -5.72
CA ILE A 259 -7.06 -16.12 -6.74
C ILE A 259 -7.81 -15.45 -7.91
N GLU A 260 -8.62 -14.44 -7.62
CA GLU A 260 -9.36 -13.71 -8.65
C GLU A 260 -8.41 -12.85 -9.49
N THR A 261 -7.46 -12.20 -8.83
CA THR A 261 -6.44 -11.38 -9.49
C THR A 261 -5.51 -12.25 -10.34
N ASP A 262 -4.99 -13.36 -9.79
CA ASP A 262 -4.15 -14.32 -10.51
C ASP A 262 -4.91 -14.92 -11.70
N GLY A 263 -6.19 -15.25 -11.55
CA GLY A 263 -7.03 -15.77 -12.63
C GLY A 263 -7.21 -14.77 -13.77
N ARG A 264 -7.38 -13.46 -13.46
CA ARG A 264 -7.47 -12.40 -14.47
C ARG A 264 -6.13 -12.22 -15.21
N PHE A 265 -4.99 -12.26 -14.50
CA PHE A 265 -3.68 -12.22 -15.14
C PHE A 265 -3.43 -13.46 -16.03
N ALA A 266 -3.79 -14.66 -15.56
CA ALA A 266 -3.69 -15.87 -16.37
C ALA A 266 -4.53 -15.77 -17.65
N ARG A 267 -5.73 -15.21 -17.59
CA ARG A 267 -6.55 -14.91 -18.77
C ARG A 267 -5.86 -13.91 -19.70
N ALA A 268 -5.34 -12.81 -19.17
CA ALA A 268 -4.65 -11.79 -19.96
C ALA A 268 -3.42 -12.36 -20.68
N ILE A 269 -2.62 -13.20 -19.99
CA ILE A 269 -1.47 -13.90 -20.57
C ILE A 269 -1.91 -14.81 -21.71
N ARG A 270 -2.89 -15.68 -21.52
CA ARG A 270 -3.40 -16.57 -22.57
C ARG A 270 -3.85 -15.81 -23.82
N LEU A 271 -4.64 -14.75 -23.63
CA LEU A 271 -5.10 -13.92 -24.74
C LEU A 271 -3.94 -13.20 -25.44
N ALA A 272 -2.95 -12.72 -24.66
CA ALA A 272 -1.77 -12.08 -25.23
C ALA A 272 -0.90 -13.07 -26.03
N GLU A 273 -0.78 -14.31 -25.59
CA GLU A 273 -0.06 -15.35 -26.31
C GLU A 273 -0.74 -15.76 -27.63
N GLN A 274 -2.07 -15.81 -27.62
CA GLN A 274 -2.86 -16.18 -28.81
C GLN A 274 -2.95 -15.06 -29.84
N ASP A 275 -3.30 -13.85 -29.42
CA ASP A 275 -3.72 -12.77 -30.31
C ASP A 275 -3.01 -11.43 -30.05
N GLY A 276 -2.14 -11.37 -29.04
CA GLY A 276 -1.46 -10.14 -28.62
C GLY A 276 -0.25 -9.78 -29.46
N THR A 277 0.11 -8.50 -29.44
CA THR A 277 1.41 -8.02 -29.92
C THR A 277 2.52 -8.51 -29.00
N TYR A 278 3.77 -8.49 -29.49
CA TYR A 278 4.93 -8.82 -28.67
C TYR A 278 4.99 -7.98 -27.38
N ARG A 279 4.69 -6.69 -27.46
CA ARG A 279 4.65 -5.80 -26.29
C ARG A 279 3.58 -6.19 -25.28
N GLN A 280 2.37 -6.53 -25.74
CA GLN A 280 1.28 -6.99 -24.87
C GLN A 280 1.62 -8.33 -24.18
N LYS A 281 2.34 -9.23 -24.85
CA LYS A 281 2.82 -10.46 -24.21
C LYS A 281 3.79 -10.15 -23.07
N LEU A 282 4.78 -9.30 -23.33
CA LEU A 282 5.73 -8.90 -22.29
C LEU A 282 5.02 -8.22 -21.11
N GLU A 283 4.11 -7.30 -21.38
CA GLU A 283 3.38 -6.56 -20.35
C GLU A 283 2.51 -7.48 -19.48
N ALA A 284 1.79 -8.42 -20.09
CA ALA A 284 0.94 -9.35 -19.35
C ALA A 284 1.75 -10.24 -18.39
N HIS A 285 2.86 -10.80 -18.83
CA HIS A 285 3.74 -11.60 -17.98
C HIS A 285 4.42 -10.76 -16.91
N TYR A 286 4.93 -9.57 -17.26
CA TYR A 286 5.57 -8.65 -16.33
C TYR A 286 4.61 -8.22 -15.23
N GLU A 287 3.42 -7.76 -15.58
CA GLU A 287 2.44 -7.25 -14.61
C GLU A 287 1.94 -8.35 -13.66
N SER A 288 1.87 -9.59 -14.12
CA SER A 288 1.59 -10.74 -13.25
C SER A 288 2.68 -10.93 -12.19
N ILE A 289 3.97 -10.95 -12.61
CA ILE A 289 5.10 -11.10 -11.69
C ILE A 289 5.19 -9.91 -10.74
N TRP A 290 5.04 -8.69 -11.27
CA TRP A 290 5.05 -7.44 -10.52
C TRP A 290 3.97 -7.39 -9.44
N THR A 291 2.74 -7.80 -9.80
CA THR A 291 1.61 -7.86 -8.87
C THR A 291 1.84 -8.88 -7.76
N THR A 292 2.33 -10.06 -8.11
CA THR A 292 2.59 -11.13 -7.15
C THR A 292 3.65 -10.72 -6.11
N PHE A 293 4.63 -9.95 -6.52
CA PHE A 293 5.65 -9.40 -5.62
C PHE A 293 5.09 -8.29 -4.71
N TRP A 294 4.45 -7.25 -5.28
CA TRP A 294 4.10 -6.03 -4.56
C TRP A 294 2.75 -6.08 -3.82
N TRP A 295 1.84 -7.00 -4.19
CA TRP A 295 0.54 -7.14 -3.51
C TRP A 295 0.43 -8.40 -2.67
N PHE A 296 1.18 -9.44 -3.01
CA PHE A 296 1.05 -10.74 -2.35
C PHE A 296 2.34 -11.21 -1.66
N ASP A 297 3.39 -10.40 -1.63
CA ASP A 297 4.68 -10.69 -0.98
C ASP A 297 5.30 -12.05 -1.42
N ASP A 298 4.98 -12.52 -2.63
CA ASP A 298 5.43 -13.83 -3.13
C ASP A 298 6.73 -13.71 -3.92
N ILE A 299 7.82 -13.64 -3.19
CA ILE A 299 9.18 -13.51 -3.73
C ILE A 299 9.62 -14.78 -4.46
N ALA A 300 9.12 -15.95 -4.03
CA ALA A 300 9.43 -17.22 -4.66
C ALA A 300 8.90 -17.28 -6.11
N TYR A 301 7.70 -16.74 -6.34
CA TYR A 301 7.12 -16.63 -7.68
C TYR A 301 7.99 -15.75 -8.60
N LEU A 302 8.41 -14.56 -8.14
CA LEU A 302 9.34 -13.70 -8.88
C LEU A 302 10.62 -14.47 -9.26
N ASN A 303 11.25 -15.13 -8.29
CA ASN A 303 12.52 -15.83 -8.50
C ASN A 303 12.37 -16.99 -9.50
N GLY A 304 11.27 -17.75 -9.40
CA GLY A 304 10.96 -18.86 -10.31
C GLY A 304 10.63 -18.42 -11.73
N ARG A 305 9.96 -17.27 -11.91
CA ARG A 305 9.53 -16.77 -13.23
C ARG A 305 10.54 -15.89 -13.94
N TYR A 306 11.59 -15.44 -13.27
CA TYR A 306 12.56 -14.53 -13.86
C TYR A 306 13.21 -15.07 -15.14
N ASP A 307 13.69 -16.30 -15.13
CA ASP A 307 14.40 -16.89 -16.27
C ASP A 307 13.44 -17.17 -17.45
N GLU A 308 12.18 -17.51 -17.19
CA GLU A 308 11.15 -17.61 -18.21
C GLU A 308 10.92 -16.26 -18.89
N PHE A 309 10.80 -15.18 -18.10
CA PHE A 309 10.66 -13.83 -18.65
C PHE A 309 11.91 -13.38 -19.39
N ALA A 310 13.11 -13.69 -18.90
CA ALA A 310 14.37 -13.40 -19.57
C ALA A 310 14.45 -14.07 -20.96
N ASN A 311 13.90 -15.28 -21.10
CA ASN A 311 13.80 -15.96 -22.39
C ASN A 311 12.80 -15.29 -23.33
N LEU A 312 11.68 -14.74 -22.83
CA LEU A 312 10.72 -13.99 -23.65
C LEU A 312 11.34 -12.75 -24.31
N VAL A 313 12.31 -12.10 -23.62
CA VAL A 313 13.01 -10.92 -24.14
C VAL A 313 14.36 -11.26 -24.81
N SER A 314 14.67 -12.56 -25.06
CA SER A 314 15.99 -12.99 -25.56
C SER A 314 16.36 -12.34 -26.89
N ASP A 315 15.42 -12.19 -27.79
CA ASP A 315 15.67 -11.79 -29.19
C ASP A 315 15.46 -10.28 -29.43
N THR A 316 15.09 -9.50 -28.38
CA THR A 316 14.88 -8.06 -28.56
C THR A 316 16.18 -7.26 -28.46
N ASP A 317 16.33 -6.27 -29.33
CA ASP A 317 17.37 -5.24 -29.31
C ASP A 317 16.84 -3.88 -28.89
N HIS A 318 15.56 -3.81 -28.43
CA HIS A 318 14.91 -2.61 -27.92
C HIS A 318 15.07 -2.51 -26.41
N ALA A 319 15.75 -1.47 -25.93
CA ALA A 319 15.99 -1.21 -24.51
C ALA A 319 14.69 -1.10 -23.70
N ILE A 320 13.65 -0.50 -24.29
CA ILE A 320 12.32 -0.38 -23.66
C ILE A 320 11.66 -1.72 -23.33
N ASN A 321 11.97 -2.78 -24.08
CA ASN A 321 11.48 -4.12 -23.75
C ASN A 321 12.32 -4.78 -22.67
N LEU A 322 13.65 -4.49 -22.66
CA LEU A 322 14.55 -4.95 -21.60
C LEU A 322 14.33 -4.22 -20.27
N GLU A 323 13.67 -3.06 -20.28
CA GLU A 323 13.31 -2.33 -19.07
C GLU A 323 12.46 -3.17 -18.11
N PHE A 324 11.54 -3.98 -18.63
CA PHE A 324 10.78 -4.91 -17.79
C PHE A 324 11.71 -5.89 -17.05
N LEU A 325 12.71 -6.43 -17.74
CA LEU A 325 13.67 -7.34 -17.11
C LEU A 325 14.58 -6.59 -16.11
N CYS A 326 14.94 -5.33 -16.40
CA CYS A 326 15.67 -4.46 -15.47
C CYS A 326 14.87 -4.24 -14.18
N ASN A 327 13.56 -4.00 -14.30
CA ASN A 327 12.71 -3.85 -13.14
C ASN A 327 12.62 -5.14 -12.31
N LEU A 328 12.50 -6.31 -12.96
CA LEU A 328 12.49 -7.60 -12.25
C LEU A 328 13.83 -7.88 -11.55
N VAL A 329 14.96 -7.54 -12.16
CA VAL A 329 16.27 -7.71 -11.50
C VAL A 329 16.42 -6.76 -10.30
N GLN A 330 15.86 -5.55 -10.38
CA GLN A 330 15.81 -4.64 -9.22
C GLN A 330 15.01 -5.25 -8.06
N LEU A 331 13.88 -5.92 -8.34
CA LEU A 331 13.12 -6.61 -7.29
C LEU A 331 13.94 -7.73 -6.65
N LEU A 332 14.76 -8.44 -7.42
CA LEU A 332 15.69 -9.44 -6.86
C LEU A 332 16.79 -8.79 -6.00
N PHE A 333 17.37 -7.64 -6.42
CA PHE A 333 18.29 -6.86 -5.58
C PHE A 333 17.62 -6.47 -4.26
N ASN A 334 16.41 -5.91 -4.32
CA ASN A 334 15.65 -5.52 -3.13
C ASN A 334 15.39 -6.72 -2.22
N SER A 335 15.03 -7.88 -2.79
CA SER A 335 14.80 -9.11 -2.02
C SER A 335 16.05 -9.58 -1.29
N VAL A 336 17.24 -9.42 -1.89
CA VAL A 336 18.52 -9.75 -1.25
C VAL A 336 18.90 -8.71 -0.20
N ILE A 337 18.77 -7.41 -0.49
CA ILE A 337 19.05 -6.32 0.46
C ILE A 337 18.20 -6.46 1.72
N HIS A 338 16.93 -6.82 1.59
CA HIS A 338 16.00 -7.03 2.71
C HIS A 338 16.03 -8.46 3.29
N GLN A 339 17.00 -9.29 2.89
CA GLN A 339 17.24 -10.64 3.42
C GLN A 339 16.06 -11.63 3.21
N HIS A 340 15.27 -11.42 2.18
CA HIS A 340 14.23 -12.37 1.76
C HIS A 340 14.79 -13.51 0.92
N LEU A 341 15.88 -13.27 0.19
CA LEU A 341 16.65 -14.24 -0.58
C LEU A 341 18.14 -14.05 -0.32
N THR A 342 18.92 -15.10 -0.47
CA THR A 342 20.39 -14.99 -0.58
C THR A 342 20.80 -14.61 -2.01
N VAL A 343 22.02 -14.15 -2.20
CA VAL A 343 22.60 -13.84 -3.54
C VAL A 343 22.59 -15.07 -4.43
N GLU A 344 22.87 -16.24 -3.84
CA GLU A 344 22.92 -17.53 -4.51
C GLU A 344 21.53 -18.01 -4.94
N GLU A 345 20.53 -17.95 -4.06
CA GLU A 345 19.14 -18.31 -4.37
C GLU A 345 18.57 -17.43 -5.48
N ALA A 346 18.86 -16.14 -5.45
CA ALA A 346 18.46 -15.19 -6.47
C ALA A 346 19.29 -15.32 -7.77
N ARG A 347 20.40 -16.06 -7.79
CA ARG A 347 21.36 -16.13 -8.88
C ARG A 347 21.73 -14.73 -9.41
N LEU A 348 21.86 -13.77 -8.47
CA LEU A 348 21.82 -12.35 -8.77
C LEU A 348 23.00 -11.90 -9.64
N GLU A 349 24.22 -12.39 -9.37
CA GLU A 349 25.42 -12.05 -10.14
C GLU A 349 25.32 -12.51 -11.58
N GLU A 350 24.88 -13.74 -11.82
CA GLU A 350 24.72 -14.30 -13.18
C GLU A 350 23.66 -13.51 -13.96
N ARG A 351 22.47 -13.31 -13.36
CA ARG A 351 21.33 -12.63 -13.98
C ARG A 351 21.65 -11.18 -14.32
N ALA A 352 22.24 -10.45 -13.36
CA ALA A 352 22.65 -9.06 -13.55
C ALA A 352 23.76 -8.92 -14.60
N SER A 353 24.78 -9.79 -14.59
CA SER A 353 25.87 -9.76 -15.58
C SER A 353 25.36 -9.99 -16.99
N ARG A 354 24.51 -11.03 -17.19
CA ARG A 354 23.91 -11.33 -18.51
C ARG A 354 23.10 -10.13 -19.06
N LEU A 355 22.31 -9.49 -18.20
CA LEU A 355 21.53 -8.32 -18.60
C LEU A 355 22.43 -7.12 -18.90
N THR A 356 23.45 -6.88 -18.07
CA THR A 356 24.43 -5.81 -18.23
C THR A 356 25.18 -5.93 -19.58
N GLU A 357 25.64 -7.12 -19.94
CA GLU A 357 26.32 -7.36 -21.22
C GLU A 357 25.44 -7.01 -22.42
N ARG A 358 24.18 -7.42 -22.39
CA ARG A 358 23.22 -7.06 -23.47
C ARG A 358 22.97 -5.56 -23.55
N LEU A 359 22.75 -4.91 -22.41
CA LEU A 359 22.51 -3.46 -22.36
C LEU A 359 23.72 -2.66 -22.84
N LYS A 360 24.96 -3.11 -22.56
CA LYS A 360 26.18 -2.47 -23.04
C LYS A 360 26.24 -2.47 -24.58
N VAL A 361 25.95 -3.59 -25.20
CA VAL A 361 25.92 -3.69 -26.68
C VAL A 361 24.91 -2.70 -27.28
N ILE A 362 23.75 -2.56 -26.67
CA ILE A 362 22.72 -1.62 -27.14
C ILE A 362 23.15 -0.17 -26.88
N ALA A 363 23.71 0.12 -25.70
CA ALA A 363 24.16 1.48 -25.31
C ALA A 363 25.29 2.03 -26.20
N GLU A 364 26.10 1.17 -26.78
CA GLU A 364 27.17 1.53 -27.70
C GLU A 364 26.71 1.80 -29.16
N ASN A 365 25.47 1.46 -29.50
CA ASN A 365 24.91 1.65 -30.81
C ASN A 365 24.55 3.10 -31.12
N LYS A 366 25.43 3.80 -31.85
CA LYS A 366 25.25 5.23 -32.21
C LYS A 366 24.19 5.48 -33.27
N GLU A 367 23.77 4.47 -34.02
CA GLU A 367 22.75 4.59 -35.06
C GLU A 367 21.33 4.71 -34.49
N ARG A 368 21.14 4.28 -33.24
CA ARG A 368 19.85 4.32 -32.53
C ARG A 368 19.97 5.06 -31.20
N PRO A 369 20.14 6.39 -31.19
CA PRO A 369 20.54 7.18 -30.02
C PRO A 369 19.53 7.15 -28.88
N ASN A 370 18.21 7.12 -29.15
CA ASN A 370 17.19 6.94 -28.10
C ASN A 370 17.33 5.59 -27.40
N ASN A 371 17.40 4.51 -28.18
CA ASN A 371 17.55 3.16 -27.68
C ASN A 371 18.84 2.98 -26.88
N ALA A 372 19.94 3.57 -27.37
CA ALA A 372 21.24 3.54 -26.68
C ALA A 372 21.20 4.30 -25.35
N LEU A 373 20.52 5.45 -25.28
CA LEU A 373 20.40 6.22 -24.04
C LEU A 373 19.50 5.55 -23.01
N GLU A 374 18.44 4.90 -23.46
CA GLU A 374 17.58 4.08 -22.57
C GLU A 374 18.32 2.87 -22.01
N ALA A 375 19.12 2.19 -22.86
CA ALA A 375 19.99 1.11 -22.39
C ALA A 375 21.02 1.60 -21.38
N LEU A 376 21.66 2.75 -21.62
CA LEU A 376 22.60 3.37 -20.67
C LEU A 376 21.92 3.71 -19.35
N SER A 377 20.72 4.28 -19.36
CA SER A 377 20.00 4.58 -18.13
C SER A 377 19.67 3.31 -17.33
N SER A 378 19.32 2.21 -18.02
CA SER A 378 19.09 0.90 -17.37
C SER A 378 20.38 0.32 -16.76
N LEU A 379 21.53 0.46 -17.44
CA LEU A 379 22.84 0.07 -16.89
C LEU A 379 23.15 0.82 -15.60
N LEU A 380 22.97 2.14 -15.59
CA LEU A 380 23.20 2.96 -14.40
C LEU A 380 22.29 2.54 -13.23
N VAL A 381 21.03 2.19 -13.49
CA VAL A 381 20.11 1.66 -12.47
C VAL A 381 20.64 0.35 -11.87
N ILE A 382 21.16 -0.57 -12.69
CA ILE A 382 21.76 -1.81 -12.19
C ILE A 382 23.00 -1.50 -11.34
N GLU A 383 23.86 -0.55 -11.77
CA GLU A 383 25.03 -0.13 -11.00
C GLU A 383 24.66 0.51 -9.65
N VAL A 384 23.57 1.31 -9.59
CA VAL A 384 23.04 1.84 -8.32
C VAL A 384 22.65 0.70 -7.40
N ASN A 385 21.89 -0.29 -7.87
CA ASN A 385 21.50 -1.43 -7.04
C ASN A 385 22.72 -2.25 -6.55
N GLN A 386 23.75 -2.41 -7.39
CA GLN A 386 24.99 -3.08 -7.01
C GLN A 386 25.76 -2.28 -5.94
N ALA A 387 25.82 -0.95 -6.06
CA ALA A 387 26.46 -0.07 -5.09
C ALA A 387 25.72 -0.12 -3.74
N ILE A 388 24.38 -0.12 -3.76
CA ILE A 388 23.56 -0.25 -2.54
C ILE A 388 23.81 -1.61 -1.86
N LEU A 389 23.80 -2.71 -2.60
CA LEU A 389 24.04 -4.05 -2.07
C LEU A 389 25.42 -4.17 -1.42
N LYS A 390 26.43 -3.54 -2.03
CA LYS A 390 27.81 -3.51 -1.51
C LYS A 390 28.06 -2.43 -0.47
N GLN A 391 27.08 -1.58 -0.17
CA GLN A 391 27.20 -0.40 0.70
C GLN A 391 28.32 0.56 0.26
N ASP A 392 28.56 0.65 -1.06
CA ASP A 392 29.60 1.48 -1.67
C ASP A 392 29.05 2.89 -1.94
N THR A 393 29.16 3.76 -0.96
CA THR A 393 28.66 5.15 -1.02
C THR A 393 29.45 6.01 -2.00
N GLU A 394 30.76 5.77 -2.18
CA GLU A 394 31.59 6.53 -3.12
C GLU A 394 31.17 6.20 -4.57
N LYS A 395 30.99 4.91 -4.89
CA LYS A 395 30.47 4.48 -6.18
C LYS A 395 29.09 5.07 -6.41
N LEU A 396 28.20 5.03 -5.42
CA LEU A 396 26.84 5.58 -5.53
C LEU A 396 26.89 7.08 -5.89
N SER A 397 27.67 7.89 -5.16
CA SER A 397 27.84 9.32 -5.45
C SER A 397 28.39 9.57 -6.86
N SER A 398 29.27 8.70 -7.37
CA SER A 398 29.85 8.82 -8.69
C SER A 398 28.85 8.54 -9.84
N LEU A 399 27.70 7.95 -9.56
CA LEU A 399 26.66 7.64 -10.56
C LEU A 399 25.74 8.82 -10.83
N TRP A 400 25.52 9.72 -9.87
CA TRP A 400 24.59 10.85 -10.06
C TRP A 400 25.01 11.80 -11.19
N PRO A 401 26.30 12.18 -11.34
CA PRO A 401 26.76 12.95 -12.49
C PRO A 401 26.55 12.22 -13.84
N GLN A 402 26.60 10.89 -13.86
CA GLN A 402 26.37 10.13 -15.08
C GLN A 402 24.88 10.15 -15.47
N PHE A 403 23.95 10.11 -14.48
CA PHE A 403 22.53 10.36 -14.75
C PHE A 403 22.28 11.80 -15.21
N SER A 404 22.99 12.81 -14.68
CA SER A 404 22.96 14.18 -15.20
C SER A 404 23.38 14.27 -16.67
N ASP A 405 24.37 13.47 -17.10
CA ASP A 405 24.74 13.37 -18.52
C ASP A 405 23.61 12.74 -19.35
N VAL A 406 22.96 11.69 -18.84
CA VAL A 406 21.76 11.12 -19.50
C VAL A 406 20.68 12.19 -19.68
N VAL A 407 20.37 13.00 -18.67
CA VAL A 407 19.38 14.09 -18.77
C VAL A 407 19.76 15.09 -19.85
N LYS A 408 21.04 15.52 -19.89
CA LYS A 408 21.53 16.47 -20.90
C LYS A 408 21.38 15.92 -22.31
N ARG A 409 21.75 14.66 -22.53
CA ARG A 409 21.62 13.98 -23.83
C ARG A 409 20.16 13.75 -24.22
N ALA A 410 19.29 13.44 -23.26
CA ALA A 410 17.86 13.24 -23.46
C ALA A 410 17.14 14.46 -24.02
N ARG A 411 17.61 15.70 -23.73
CA ARG A 411 17.03 16.94 -24.29
C ARG A 411 17.01 16.96 -25.80
N GLY A 412 18.00 16.36 -26.45
CA GLY A 412 18.08 16.25 -27.91
C GLY A 412 17.29 15.08 -28.51
N LEU A 413 16.68 14.23 -27.69
CA LEU A 413 16.05 12.97 -28.10
C LEU A 413 14.56 12.97 -27.80
N GLY A 414 13.71 13.11 -28.85
CA GLY A 414 12.25 13.27 -28.72
C GLY A 414 11.53 12.10 -28.07
N GLU A 415 12.01 10.87 -28.25
CA GLU A 415 11.36 9.64 -27.80
C GLU A 415 11.78 9.22 -26.37
N PHE A 416 12.82 9.84 -25.81
CA PHE A 416 13.28 9.47 -24.47
C PHE A 416 12.24 9.87 -23.40
N SER A 417 11.87 8.92 -22.53
CA SER A 417 10.79 9.10 -21.56
C SER A 417 11.18 9.97 -20.37
N ALA A 418 10.53 11.13 -20.22
CA ALA A 418 10.66 11.97 -19.03
C ALA A 418 10.06 11.29 -17.78
N GLU A 419 8.96 10.55 -17.94
CA GLU A 419 8.31 9.80 -16.85
C GLU A 419 9.24 8.75 -16.24
N ARG A 420 10.04 8.09 -17.08
CA ARG A 420 11.02 7.12 -16.59
C ARG A 420 12.06 7.77 -15.66
N LEU A 421 12.59 8.94 -16.05
CA LEU A 421 13.51 9.68 -15.19
C LEU A 421 12.87 10.09 -13.87
N THR A 422 11.61 10.54 -13.89
CA THR A 422 10.86 10.89 -12.69
C THR A 422 10.78 9.70 -11.73
N LYS A 423 10.38 8.52 -12.22
CA LYS A 423 10.29 7.30 -11.41
C LYS A 423 11.64 6.87 -10.83
N MET A 424 12.73 7.00 -11.61
CA MET A 424 14.08 6.70 -11.11
C MET A 424 14.47 7.63 -9.97
N ILE A 425 14.25 8.94 -10.11
CA ILE A 425 14.55 9.94 -9.08
C ILE A 425 13.76 9.66 -7.79
N GLU A 426 12.49 9.30 -7.88
CA GLU A 426 11.70 8.95 -6.70
C GLU A 426 12.30 7.77 -5.92
N VAL A 427 12.73 6.71 -6.61
CA VAL A 427 13.32 5.54 -5.96
C VAL A 427 14.72 5.84 -5.38
N PHE A 428 15.55 6.55 -6.15
CA PHE A 428 16.91 6.90 -5.70
C PHE A 428 16.90 7.86 -4.53
N GLY A 429 15.89 8.72 -4.41
CA GLY A 429 15.73 9.64 -3.29
C GLY A 429 15.70 8.97 -1.92
N LEU A 430 15.25 7.72 -1.85
CA LEU A 430 15.21 6.94 -0.61
C LEU A 430 16.62 6.55 -0.09
N VAL A 431 17.63 6.54 -0.98
CA VAL A 431 18.99 6.08 -0.64
C VAL A 431 20.05 7.16 -0.83
N ALA A 432 19.78 8.19 -1.61
CA ALA A 432 20.74 9.24 -1.95
C ALA A 432 21.03 10.22 -0.79
N GLY A 433 20.14 10.31 0.20
CA GLY A 433 20.32 11.21 1.36
C GLY A 433 20.54 12.66 0.95
N LYS A 434 21.62 13.26 1.48
CA LYS A 434 22.02 14.67 1.28
C LYS A 434 23.14 14.86 0.24
N ASP A 435 23.35 13.89 -0.65
CA ASP A 435 24.37 13.99 -1.69
C ASP A 435 24.13 15.20 -2.60
N SER A 436 25.11 16.10 -2.71
CA SER A 436 24.98 17.34 -3.48
C SER A 436 24.84 17.11 -4.97
N SER A 437 25.46 16.06 -5.51
CA SER A 437 25.33 15.69 -6.93
C SER A 437 23.95 15.13 -7.22
N TYR A 438 23.32 14.45 -6.24
CA TYR A 438 21.95 14.02 -6.35
C TYR A 438 20.95 15.20 -6.29
N VAL A 439 21.19 16.17 -5.39
CA VAL A 439 20.37 17.39 -5.34
C VAL A 439 20.38 18.12 -6.70
N GLN A 440 21.56 18.23 -7.31
CA GLN A 440 21.69 18.80 -8.65
C GLN A 440 20.93 17.99 -9.70
N LEU A 441 21.04 16.66 -9.66
CA LEU A 441 20.32 15.76 -10.57
C LEU A 441 18.81 15.93 -10.47
N VAL A 442 18.25 16.06 -9.26
CA VAL A 442 16.81 16.33 -9.05
C VAL A 442 16.39 17.64 -9.73
N ASP A 443 17.15 18.73 -9.54
CA ASP A 443 16.86 20.01 -10.20
C ASP A 443 16.94 19.90 -11.73
N GLU A 444 17.91 19.17 -12.29
CA GLU A 444 18.08 18.93 -13.73
C GLU A 444 16.92 18.10 -14.32
N VAL A 445 16.47 17.06 -13.59
CA VAL A 445 15.31 16.24 -14.01
C VAL A 445 14.03 17.05 -13.93
N ALA A 446 13.80 17.81 -12.86
CA ALA A 446 12.63 18.68 -12.74
C ALA A 446 12.58 19.70 -13.88
N ALA A 447 13.71 20.31 -14.25
CA ALA A 447 13.80 21.22 -15.38
C ALA A 447 13.51 20.51 -16.71
N PHE A 448 14.07 19.31 -16.93
CA PHE A 448 13.81 18.51 -18.13
C PHE A 448 12.35 18.12 -18.27
N VAL A 449 11.71 17.68 -17.17
CA VAL A 449 10.29 17.36 -17.12
C VAL A 449 9.44 18.59 -17.42
N SER A 450 9.80 19.77 -16.85
CA SER A 450 9.12 21.04 -17.12
C SER A 450 9.18 21.41 -18.61
N GLU A 451 10.33 21.22 -19.25
CA GLU A 451 10.53 21.51 -20.69
C GLU A 451 9.70 20.57 -21.59
N ARG A 452 9.51 19.30 -21.16
CA ARG A 452 8.87 18.27 -21.97
C ARG A 452 7.36 18.20 -21.79
N THR A 453 6.89 18.30 -20.55
CA THR A 453 5.52 17.98 -20.17
C THR A 453 4.78 19.14 -19.51
N GLY A 454 5.52 20.20 -19.11
CA GLY A 454 4.98 21.39 -18.51
C GLY A 454 5.48 21.64 -17.09
N GLU A 455 5.45 22.92 -16.69
CA GLU A 455 6.02 23.39 -15.42
C GLU A 455 5.44 22.67 -14.20
N ALA A 456 4.14 22.39 -14.19
CA ALA A 456 3.50 21.70 -13.08
C ALA A 456 4.03 20.26 -12.89
N GLN A 457 4.32 19.54 -13.97
CA GLN A 457 4.89 18.20 -13.88
C GLN A 457 6.32 18.22 -13.31
N GLY A 458 7.12 19.21 -13.66
CA GLY A 458 8.43 19.42 -13.04
C GLY A 458 8.32 19.79 -11.55
N ALA A 459 7.30 20.57 -11.18
CA ALA A 459 7.02 20.91 -9.78
C ALA A 459 6.65 19.67 -8.95
N LEU A 460 5.93 18.69 -9.52
CA LEU A 460 5.62 17.42 -8.83
C LEU A 460 6.88 16.62 -8.52
N VAL A 461 7.91 16.65 -9.36
CA VAL A 461 9.22 16.03 -9.06
C VAL A 461 9.82 16.64 -7.79
N LEU A 462 9.79 17.99 -7.67
CA LEU A 462 10.31 18.70 -6.50
C LEU A 462 9.49 18.41 -5.24
N LEU A 463 8.16 18.35 -5.36
CA LEU A 463 7.25 18.00 -4.26
C LEU A 463 7.54 16.59 -3.75
N LYS A 464 7.64 15.59 -4.63
CA LYS A 464 7.97 14.20 -4.25
C LYS A 464 9.34 14.10 -3.56
N ARG A 465 10.34 14.87 -4.03
CA ARG A 465 11.64 14.90 -3.34
C ARG A 465 11.53 15.51 -1.95
N ALA A 466 10.78 16.59 -1.78
CA ALA A 466 10.58 17.22 -0.49
C ALA A 466 9.92 16.28 0.53
N GLN A 467 8.97 15.43 0.10
CA GLN A 467 8.32 14.42 0.92
C GLN A 467 9.28 13.34 1.44
N GLN A 468 10.41 13.11 0.77
CA GLN A 468 11.40 12.11 1.13
C GLN A 468 12.46 12.60 2.11
N LEU A 469 12.50 13.92 2.38
CA LEU A 469 13.47 14.53 3.27
C LEU A 469 12.94 14.57 4.70
N ASP A 470 13.85 14.39 5.67
CA ASP A 470 13.53 14.58 7.09
C ASP A 470 13.31 16.07 7.38
N PHE A 471 12.42 16.37 8.34
CA PHE A 471 12.18 17.77 8.75
C PHE A 471 13.41 18.46 9.36
N GLU A 472 14.49 17.77 9.65
CA GLU A 472 15.80 18.36 9.97
C GLU A 472 16.40 19.09 8.76
N ASP A 473 16.02 18.71 7.53
CA ASP A 473 16.45 19.32 6.27
C ASP A 473 15.56 20.48 5.83
N ASN A 474 14.95 21.18 6.78
CA ASN A 474 13.92 22.18 6.57
C ASN A 474 14.26 23.23 5.49
N PHE A 475 15.51 23.70 5.39
CA PHE A 475 15.90 24.67 4.36
C PHE A 475 15.87 24.10 2.93
N GLU A 476 16.26 22.83 2.76
CA GLU A 476 16.16 22.18 1.45
C GLU A 476 14.68 21.90 1.10
N ILE A 477 13.86 21.48 2.05
CA ILE A 477 12.42 21.34 1.89
C ILE A 477 11.80 22.67 1.47
N ILE A 478 12.15 23.78 2.15
CA ILE A 478 11.69 25.14 1.81
C ILE A 478 12.11 25.52 0.40
N ARG A 479 13.35 25.21 0.00
CA ARG A 479 13.86 25.50 -1.34
C ARG A 479 13.05 24.79 -2.43
N LEU A 480 12.82 23.49 -2.26
CA LEU A 480 12.10 22.65 -3.20
C LEU A 480 10.62 23.05 -3.31
N LEU A 481 9.94 23.14 -2.16
CA LEU A 481 8.52 23.45 -2.10
C LEU A 481 8.22 24.91 -2.49
N GLY A 482 9.12 25.84 -2.19
CA GLY A 482 9.00 27.22 -2.62
C GLY A 482 9.09 27.40 -4.14
N LYS A 483 9.83 26.50 -4.84
CA LYS A 483 9.82 26.41 -6.29
C LYS A 483 8.54 25.75 -6.80
N ALA A 484 8.15 24.62 -6.21
CA ALA A 484 7.01 23.82 -6.62
C ALA A 484 5.68 24.60 -6.49
N ALA A 485 5.42 25.21 -5.34
CA ALA A 485 4.17 25.91 -5.08
C ALA A 485 3.88 27.04 -6.09
N ARG A 486 4.91 27.72 -6.63
CA ARG A 486 4.73 28.75 -7.66
C ARG A 486 4.29 28.21 -9.01
N GLN A 487 4.50 26.93 -9.29
CA GLN A 487 4.21 26.28 -10.57
C GLN A 487 2.92 25.43 -10.50
N LEU A 488 2.41 25.14 -9.29
CA LEU A 488 1.21 24.34 -9.06
C LEU A 488 -0.08 25.19 -8.93
N THR A 489 -0.10 26.40 -9.50
CA THR A 489 -1.22 27.35 -9.30
C THR A 489 -2.44 27.09 -10.17
N LYS A 490 -2.38 26.12 -11.09
CA LYS A 490 -3.52 25.76 -11.91
C LYS A 490 -4.49 24.88 -11.12
N LYS A 491 -5.79 25.00 -11.41
CA LYS A 491 -6.86 24.28 -10.73
C LYS A 491 -6.64 22.75 -10.72
N GLU A 492 -6.17 22.17 -11.82
CA GLU A 492 -5.93 20.73 -11.96
C GLU A 492 -4.86 20.20 -10.98
N TYR A 493 -4.10 21.10 -10.33
CA TYR A 493 -3.05 20.76 -9.36
C TYR A 493 -3.34 21.33 -7.97
N ALA A 494 -4.60 21.68 -7.67
CA ALA A 494 -4.99 22.28 -6.40
C ALA A 494 -4.60 21.39 -5.20
N ASP A 495 -4.87 20.10 -5.26
CA ASP A 495 -4.46 19.13 -4.23
C ASP A 495 -2.95 19.14 -3.99
N SER A 496 -2.16 19.12 -5.07
CA SER A 496 -0.69 19.13 -4.97
C SER A 496 -0.16 20.45 -4.42
N LEU A 497 -0.82 21.58 -4.74
CA LEU A 497 -0.50 22.89 -4.17
C LEU A 497 -0.80 22.91 -2.67
N ILE A 498 -1.97 22.42 -2.26
CA ILE A 498 -2.37 22.31 -0.84
C ILE A 498 -1.35 21.46 -0.08
N GLU A 499 -0.98 20.31 -0.61
CA GLU A 499 0.02 19.43 -0.02
C GLU A 499 1.39 20.12 0.12
N ALA A 500 1.86 20.80 -0.93
CA ALA A 500 3.10 21.57 -0.90
C ALA A 500 3.07 22.68 0.15
N LEU A 501 1.95 23.40 0.28
CA LEU A 501 1.77 24.45 1.29
C LEU A 501 1.70 23.90 2.72
N GLN A 502 1.08 22.75 2.92
CA GLN A 502 1.05 22.07 4.21
C GLN A 502 2.47 21.69 4.67
N LEU A 503 3.22 21.00 3.83
CA LEU A 503 4.62 20.62 4.12
C LEU A 503 5.50 21.87 4.33
N LEU A 504 5.32 22.90 3.51
CA LEU A 504 6.06 24.16 3.62
C LEU A 504 5.76 24.87 4.95
N THR A 505 4.51 24.82 5.43
CA THR A 505 4.12 25.36 6.74
C THR A 505 4.92 24.70 7.86
N PHE A 506 5.00 23.36 7.86
CA PHE A 506 5.74 22.62 8.88
C PHE A 506 7.25 22.85 8.77
N ALA A 507 7.78 22.91 7.55
CA ALA A 507 9.21 23.19 7.34
C ALA A 507 9.59 24.60 7.82
N TYR A 508 8.78 25.61 7.55
CA TYR A 508 8.99 26.97 8.07
C TYR A 508 8.90 27.02 9.59
N ARG A 509 7.93 26.32 10.20
CA ARG A 509 7.79 26.24 11.64
C ARG A 509 9.01 25.57 12.27
N SER A 510 9.46 24.43 11.74
CA SER A 510 10.65 23.71 12.20
C SER A 510 11.93 24.54 12.06
N ALA A 511 12.02 25.40 11.02
CA ALA A 511 13.12 26.34 10.84
C ALA A 511 13.06 27.58 11.76
N GLY A 512 12.00 27.73 12.59
CA GLY A 512 11.78 28.92 13.42
C GLY A 512 11.28 30.14 12.64
N LEU A 513 10.92 29.98 11.36
CA LEU A 513 10.41 31.06 10.49
C LEU A 513 8.90 31.21 10.65
N LEU A 514 8.46 31.51 11.89
CA LEU A 514 7.06 31.43 12.32
C LEU A 514 6.11 32.32 11.53
N TRP A 515 6.53 33.54 11.14
CA TRP A 515 5.69 34.42 10.29
C TRP A 515 5.47 33.84 8.88
N ALA A 516 6.49 33.22 8.32
CA ALA A 516 6.35 32.52 7.03
C ALA A 516 5.45 31.30 7.17
N ALA A 517 5.63 30.52 8.24
CA ALA A 517 4.75 29.38 8.57
C ALA A 517 3.28 29.81 8.69
N ARG A 518 3.02 30.91 9.41
CA ARG A 518 1.67 31.48 9.55
C ARG A 518 1.06 31.87 8.20
N ALA A 519 1.80 32.61 7.38
CA ALA A 519 1.31 33.05 6.08
C ALA A 519 0.99 31.87 5.16
N THR A 520 1.88 30.88 5.13
CA THR A 520 1.71 29.66 4.32
C THR A 520 0.54 28.81 4.81
N CYS A 521 0.37 28.68 6.14
CA CYS A 521 -0.74 27.97 6.77
C CYS A 521 -2.09 28.59 6.38
N ILE A 522 -2.20 29.93 6.46
CA ILE A 522 -3.42 30.66 6.06
C ILE A 522 -3.69 30.45 4.56
N PHE A 523 -2.65 30.48 3.72
CA PHE A 523 -2.81 30.26 2.28
C PHE A 523 -3.27 28.81 1.98
N ALA A 524 -2.69 27.81 2.64
CA ALA A 524 -3.14 26.42 2.52
C ALA A 524 -4.62 26.28 2.91
N MET A 525 -5.01 26.83 4.05
CA MET A 525 -6.41 26.80 4.51
C MET A 525 -7.35 27.50 3.54
N ALA A 526 -6.97 28.69 3.02
CA ALA A 526 -7.79 29.41 2.04
C ALA A 526 -7.99 28.58 0.77
N SER A 527 -6.93 27.92 0.28
CA SER A 527 -7.01 27.01 -0.88
C SER A 527 -7.96 25.84 -0.62
N MET A 528 -7.91 25.23 0.58
CA MET A 528 -8.82 24.14 0.96
C MET A 528 -10.28 24.60 1.05
N PHE A 529 -10.55 25.80 1.52
CA PHE A 529 -11.91 26.34 1.56
C PHE A 529 -12.46 26.67 0.16
N ILE A 530 -11.62 27.19 -0.74
CA ILE A 530 -12.01 27.46 -2.13
C ILE A 530 -12.41 26.16 -2.84
N GLU A 531 -11.62 25.11 -2.65
CA GLU A 531 -11.91 23.80 -3.24
C GLU A 531 -13.19 23.17 -2.66
N ALA A 532 -13.39 23.31 -1.34
CA ALA A 532 -14.61 22.84 -0.68
C ALA A 532 -15.89 23.57 -1.15
N GLU A 533 -15.81 24.85 -1.51
CA GLU A 533 -16.95 25.58 -2.09
C GLU A 533 -17.38 25.01 -3.45
N GLU A 534 -16.42 24.49 -4.23
CA GLU A 534 -16.70 23.87 -5.53
C GLU A 534 -17.24 22.45 -5.41
N ASP A 535 -16.67 21.62 -4.50
CA ASP A 535 -17.01 20.21 -4.33
C ASP A 535 -18.10 19.97 -3.28
N SER A 536 -18.56 21.00 -2.59
CA SER A 536 -19.60 20.95 -1.54
C SER A 536 -19.22 20.14 -0.30
N ASP A 537 -17.94 19.78 -0.08
CA ASP A 537 -17.53 18.98 1.07
C ASP A 537 -16.15 19.43 1.62
N LEU A 538 -16.15 19.95 2.84
CA LEU A 538 -14.91 20.36 3.51
C LEU A 538 -14.15 19.13 4.04
N SER A 539 -12.94 18.93 3.56
CA SER A 539 -12.10 17.80 3.98
C SER A 539 -11.70 17.90 5.46
N ALA A 540 -11.72 16.77 6.17
CA ALA A 540 -11.22 16.67 7.55
C ALA A 540 -9.74 17.05 7.69
N SER A 541 -8.97 17.07 6.60
CA SER A 541 -7.57 17.48 6.54
C SER A 541 -7.34 18.96 6.90
N ILE A 542 -8.41 19.78 6.95
CA ILE A 542 -8.31 21.18 7.39
C ILE A 542 -8.01 21.28 8.90
N VAL A 543 -8.49 20.33 9.72
CA VAL A 543 -8.34 20.40 11.18
C VAL A 543 -6.88 20.43 11.64
N PRO A 544 -5.96 19.57 11.11
CA PRO A 544 -4.54 19.67 11.39
C PRO A 544 -3.94 21.04 11.04
N MET A 545 -4.39 21.68 9.97
CA MET A 545 -3.88 22.99 9.55
C MET A 545 -4.36 24.13 10.48
N VAL A 546 -5.64 24.13 10.85
CA VAL A 546 -6.17 25.09 11.83
C VAL A 546 -5.49 24.90 13.19
N MET A 547 -5.23 23.67 13.60
CA MET A 547 -4.47 23.37 14.80
C MET A 547 -3.03 23.88 14.71
N ALA A 548 -2.36 23.69 13.56
CA ALA A 548 -1.02 24.23 13.30
C ALA A 548 -1.01 25.77 13.41
N LEU A 549 -2.03 26.43 12.87
CA LEU A 549 -2.17 27.89 12.98
C LEU A 549 -2.30 28.34 14.47
N ALA A 550 -3.06 27.60 15.28
CA ALA A 550 -3.19 27.88 16.70
C ALA A 550 -1.84 27.77 17.44
N TRP A 551 -1.08 26.72 17.17
CA TRP A 551 0.26 26.54 17.73
C TRP A 551 1.25 27.60 17.26
N ILE A 552 1.29 27.92 15.97
CA ILE A 552 2.15 28.98 15.42
C ILE A 552 1.81 30.34 16.07
N ALA A 553 0.52 30.63 16.28
CA ALA A 553 0.09 31.86 16.94
C ALA A 553 0.56 31.94 18.40
N VAL A 554 0.50 30.84 19.14
CA VAL A 554 1.01 30.73 20.51
C VAL A 554 2.53 30.89 20.54
N GLU A 555 3.27 30.28 19.61
CA GLU A 555 4.73 30.44 19.48
C GLU A 555 5.13 31.89 19.13
N LEU A 556 4.33 32.58 18.30
CA LEU A 556 4.49 34.00 18.01
C LEU A 556 4.07 34.92 19.17
N ARG A 557 3.47 34.37 20.23
CA ARG A 557 2.82 35.14 21.31
C ARG A 557 1.72 36.09 20.82
N HIS A 558 1.04 35.68 19.74
CA HIS A 558 -0.03 36.47 19.11
C HIS A 558 -1.40 35.98 19.60
N LEU A 559 -1.81 36.45 20.78
CA LEU A 559 -3.00 35.99 21.52
C LEU A 559 -4.27 36.03 20.66
N THR A 560 -4.49 37.09 19.91
CA THR A 560 -5.69 37.24 19.06
C THR A 560 -5.80 36.14 18.02
N ASP A 561 -4.72 35.86 17.30
CA ASP A 561 -4.69 34.79 16.32
C ASP A 561 -4.87 33.41 16.97
N ALA A 562 -4.27 33.20 18.15
CA ALA A 562 -4.41 31.93 18.88
C ALA A 562 -5.87 31.67 19.24
N LEU A 563 -6.60 32.68 19.74
CA LEU A 563 -8.02 32.55 20.11
C LEU A 563 -8.92 32.32 18.90
N GLU A 564 -8.68 33.04 17.79
CA GLU A 564 -9.42 32.84 16.55
C GLU A 564 -9.14 31.44 15.95
N ALA A 565 -7.90 30.99 15.97
CA ALA A 565 -7.56 29.66 15.50
C ALA A 565 -8.20 28.56 16.36
N VAL A 566 -8.19 28.69 17.69
CA VAL A 566 -8.90 27.76 18.61
C VAL A 566 -10.40 27.72 18.30
N ARG A 567 -11.01 28.89 18.06
CA ARG A 567 -12.41 28.98 17.67
C ARG A 567 -12.69 28.22 16.37
N LEU A 568 -11.81 28.37 15.37
CA LEU A 568 -11.91 27.62 14.11
C LEU A 568 -11.73 26.12 14.33
N VAL A 569 -10.75 25.66 15.14
CA VAL A 569 -10.58 24.22 15.48
C VAL A 569 -11.87 23.66 16.03
N ARG A 570 -12.51 24.35 17.00
CA ARG A 570 -13.76 23.88 17.61
C ARG A 570 -14.90 23.86 16.61
N GLY A 571 -15.02 24.88 15.76
CA GLY A 571 -16.01 24.95 14.69
C GLY A 571 -15.87 23.79 13.71
N CYS A 572 -14.67 23.57 13.18
CA CYS A 572 -14.40 22.46 12.25
C CYS A 572 -14.63 21.09 12.91
N THR A 573 -14.23 20.94 14.19
CA THR A 573 -14.44 19.66 14.92
C THR A 573 -15.92 19.36 15.13
N ALA A 574 -16.76 20.40 15.31
CA ALA A 574 -18.20 20.23 15.49
C ALA A 574 -18.93 19.96 14.15
N MET A 575 -18.44 20.50 13.05
CA MET A 575 -19.09 20.41 11.74
C MET A 575 -18.71 19.15 10.94
N LEU A 576 -17.47 18.66 11.12
CA LEU A 576 -16.94 17.55 10.33
C LEU A 576 -17.23 16.19 10.96
N PRO A 577 -17.47 15.15 10.14
CA PRO A 577 -17.73 13.79 10.61
C PRO A 577 -16.44 13.08 11.03
N LEU A 578 -15.85 13.54 12.15
CA LEU A 578 -14.61 12.97 12.69
C LEU A 578 -14.91 11.74 13.55
N ASP A 579 -14.01 10.76 13.51
CA ASP A 579 -14.05 9.62 14.42
C ASP A 579 -13.67 10.02 15.87
N ASP A 580 -14.03 9.16 16.83
CA ASP A 580 -13.80 9.46 18.25
C ASP A 580 -12.30 9.56 18.61
N SER A 581 -11.43 8.75 17.95
CA SER A 581 -9.98 8.81 18.14
C SER A 581 -9.40 10.15 17.67
N SER A 582 -9.89 10.68 16.56
CA SER A 582 -9.50 12.00 16.06
C SER A 582 -9.98 13.13 16.98
N LYS A 583 -11.22 13.04 17.49
CA LYS A 583 -11.74 13.99 18.47
C LYS A 583 -10.92 13.99 19.75
N ASP A 584 -10.55 12.81 20.27
CA ASP A 584 -9.72 12.69 21.48
C ASP A 584 -8.33 13.29 21.28
N ARG A 585 -7.70 13.05 20.13
CA ARG A 585 -6.41 13.67 19.77
C ARG A 585 -6.50 15.19 19.72
N ILE A 586 -7.55 15.74 19.11
CA ILE A 586 -7.77 17.18 19.04
C ILE A 586 -7.97 17.75 20.44
N ALA A 587 -8.80 17.12 21.27
CA ALA A 587 -9.05 17.55 22.65
C ALA A 587 -7.75 17.56 23.47
N LYS A 588 -6.92 16.53 23.35
CA LYS A 588 -5.61 16.46 24.00
C LYS A 588 -4.69 17.61 23.56
N ARG A 589 -4.58 17.86 22.24
CA ARG A 589 -3.76 18.95 21.71
C ARG A 589 -4.26 20.34 22.12
N LEU A 590 -5.57 20.55 22.24
CA LEU A 590 -6.14 21.79 22.76
C LEU A 590 -5.84 21.96 24.26
N THR A 591 -5.82 20.88 25.04
CA THR A 591 -5.44 20.92 26.45
C THR A 591 -3.96 21.31 26.62
N GLU A 592 -3.07 20.74 25.79
CA GLU A 592 -1.66 21.10 25.77
C GLU A 592 -1.45 22.58 25.41
N LEU A 593 -2.16 23.05 24.39
CA LEU A 593 -2.13 24.46 23.97
C LEU A 593 -2.64 25.40 25.06
N ASP A 594 -3.73 25.04 25.77
CA ASP A 594 -4.28 25.81 26.86
C ASP A 594 -3.26 25.97 28.00
N LEU A 595 -2.52 24.92 28.36
CA LEU A 595 -1.46 24.99 29.38
C LEU A 595 -0.32 25.96 28.98
N ILE A 596 0.13 25.92 27.70
CA ILE A 596 1.20 26.84 27.25
C ILE A 596 0.70 28.27 27.19
N LEU A 597 -0.53 28.50 26.71
CA LEU A 597 -1.14 29.82 26.72
C LEU A 597 -1.35 30.35 28.13
N ALA A 598 -1.75 29.51 29.07
CA ALA A 598 -1.84 29.84 30.48
C ALA A 598 -0.49 30.30 31.07
N SER A 599 0.58 29.58 30.76
CA SER A 599 1.95 29.99 31.12
C SER A 599 2.34 31.36 30.54
N GLN A 600 1.99 31.62 29.29
CA GLN A 600 2.27 32.94 28.65
C GLN A 600 1.50 34.06 29.35
N ILE A 601 0.21 33.85 29.67
CA ILE A 601 -0.63 34.83 30.33
C ILE A 601 -0.09 35.18 31.72
N LEU A 602 0.41 34.22 32.48
CA LEU A 602 1.03 34.44 33.78
C LEU A 602 2.30 35.29 33.70
N ASN A 603 2.95 35.35 32.56
CA ASN A 603 4.12 36.16 32.31
C ASN A 603 3.82 37.52 31.63
N PHE A 604 2.53 37.91 31.54
CA PHE A 604 2.16 39.22 31.04
C PHE A 604 2.59 40.34 31.97
N THR A 605 3.01 41.45 31.40
CA THR A 605 3.29 42.69 32.10
C THR A 605 2.00 43.32 32.65
N ALA A 606 2.10 44.22 33.62
CA ALA A 606 0.96 44.94 34.13
C ALA A 606 0.22 45.76 33.06
N GLU A 607 0.94 46.24 32.00
CA GLU A 607 0.36 46.94 30.88
C GLU A 607 -0.44 45.97 29.99
N GLU A 608 0.11 44.81 29.65
CA GLU A 608 -0.58 43.81 28.84
C GLU A 608 -1.84 43.30 29.55
N LEU A 609 -1.80 43.12 30.89
CA LEU A 609 -2.97 42.70 31.67
C LEU A 609 -4.12 43.71 31.62
N GLN A 610 -3.85 45.02 31.53
CA GLN A 610 -4.90 46.01 31.38
C GLN A 610 -5.70 45.86 30.08
N HIS A 611 -5.06 45.38 28.99
CA HIS A 611 -5.72 45.19 27.70
C HIS A 611 -6.55 43.91 27.63
N VAL A 612 -6.33 42.93 28.52
CA VAL A 612 -6.96 41.59 28.47
C VAL A 612 -8.02 41.36 29.60
N VAL A 613 -8.39 42.39 30.38
CA VAL A 613 -9.33 42.30 31.51
C VAL A 613 -10.68 41.66 31.13
N ARG A 614 -11.14 41.79 29.88
CA ARG A 614 -12.40 41.23 29.36
C ARG A 614 -12.31 39.84 28.75
N LEU A 615 -11.11 39.24 28.73
CA LEU A 615 -10.91 37.94 28.09
C LEU A 615 -11.29 36.70 28.92
N PRO A 616 -11.47 36.71 30.25
CA PRO A 616 -11.83 35.50 31.00
C PRO A 616 -13.06 34.80 30.44
N ASP A 617 -14.11 35.54 30.06
CA ASP A 617 -15.33 34.99 29.50
C ASP A 617 -15.10 34.37 28.09
N VAL A 618 -14.27 34.99 27.28
CA VAL A 618 -13.89 34.47 25.94
C VAL A 618 -13.10 33.16 26.09
N LEU A 619 -12.11 33.14 26.97
CA LEU A 619 -11.31 31.95 27.26
C LEU A 619 -12.19 30.82 27.80
N GLY A 620 -13.10 31.09 28.73
CA GLY A 620 -14.08 30.14 29.23
C GLY A 620 -15.03 29.62 28.16
N GLY A 621 -15.53 30.51 27.28
CA GLY A 621 -16.40 30.14 26.15
C GLY A 621 -15.68 29.28 25.10
N LEU A 622 -14.36 29.44 24.95
CA LEU A 622 -13.53 28.60 24.13
C LEU A 622 -13.06 27.30 24.82
N GLY A 623 -13.41 27.08 26.09
CA GLY A 623 -13.01 25.93 26.92
C GLY A 623 -11.52 25.92 27.26
N LEU A 624 -10.85 27.07 27.22
CA LEU A 624 -9.46 27.28 27.64
C LEU A 624 -9.41 27.61 29.14
N GLN A 625 -9.72 26.61 29.98
CA GLN A 625 -9.93 26.82 31.41
C GLN A 625 -8.64 27.16 32.17
N GLN A 626 -7.50 26.59 31.76
CA GLN A 626 -6.22 26.88 32.41
C GLN A 626 -5.79 28.32 32.13
N SER A 627 -5.92 28.77 30.86
CA SER A 627 -5.67 30.16 30.47
C SER A 627 -6.60 31.13 31.16
N ARG A 628 -7.89 30.79 31.27
CA ARG A 628 -8.88 31.60 32.00
C ARG A 628 -8.49 31.76 33.47
N ASN A 629 -8.23 30.66 34.17
CA ASN A 629 -7.87 30.67 35.58
C ASN A 629 -6.56 31.44 35.82
N SER A 630 -5.56 31.24 34.93
CA SER A 630 -4.29 31.97 34.98
C SER A 630 -4.49 33.49 34.81
N LEU A 631 -5.37 33.91 33.90
CA LEU A 631 -5.68 35.32 33.71
C LEU A 631 -6.38 35.93 34.94
N ILE A 632 -7.39 35.26 35.50
CA ILE A 632 -8.10 35.72 36.71
C ILE A 632 -7.12 35.84 37.88
N TYR A 633 -6.20 34.87 38.03
CA TYR A 633 -5.15 34.92 39.05
C TYR A 633 -4.19 36.09 38.82
N ALA A 634 -3.68 36.27 37.60
CA ALA A 634 -2.76 37.36 37.23
C ALA A 634 -3.39 38.76 37.45
N LEU A 635 -4.70 38.88 37.27
CA LEU A 635 -5.46 40.11 37.56
C LEU A 635 -5.72 40.33 39.04
N GLY A 636 -5.30 39.41 39.92
CA GLY A 636 -5.46 39.54 41.38
C GLY A 636 -6.83 39.08 41.91
N HIS A 637 -7.63 38.38 41.15
CA HIS A 637 -8.98 37.93 41.51
C HIS A 637 -9.02 36.47 42.02
N GLU A 638 -8.05 36.04 42.83
CA GLU A 638 -7.98 34.70 43.39
C GLU A 638 -9.28 34.27 44.15
N ALA A 639 -9.92 35.23 44.83
CA ALA A 639 -11.18 34.96 45.53
C ALA A 639 -12.31 34.48 44.60
N GLU A 640 -12.29 34.87 43.32
CA GLU A 640 -13.23 34.39 42.30
C GLU A 640 -12.99 32.90 41.98
N LEU A 641 -11.74 32.51 41.80
CA LEU A 641 -11.33 31.13 41.50
C LEU A 641 -11.71 30.18 42.65
N ARG A 642 -11.60 30.67 43.90
CA ARG A 642 -12.04 29.91 45.09
C ARG A 642 -13.55 29.75 45.14
N ARG A 643 -14.31 30.80 44.82
CA ARG A 643 -15.77 30.76 44.78
C ARG A 643 -16.30 29.83 43.69
N GLU A 644 -15.66 29.77 42.55
CA GLU A 644 -15.98 28.87 41.43
C GLU A 644 -15.52 27.43 41.67
N GLY A 645 -14.74 27.17 42.72
CA GLY A 645 -14.18 25.83 42.99
C GLY A 645 -12.99 25.44 42.12
N SER A 646 -12.43 26.37 41.33
CA SER A 646 -11.22 26.15 40.55
C SER A 646 -9.96 26.02 41.40
N ILE A 647 -9.99 26.61 42.62
CA ILE A 647 -9.00 26.43 43.67
C ILE A 647 -9.72 25.93 44.91
N PRO A 648 -9.26 24.83 45.56
CA PRO A 648 -9.86 24.35 46.79
C PRO A 648 -9.82 25.41 47.89
N GLN A 649 -10.89 25.46 48.73
CA GLN A 649 -11.03 26.47 49.80
C GLN A 649 -9.94 26.30 50.89
N GLU A 650 -9.46 25.07 51.08
CA GLU A 650 -8.49 24.72 52.10
C GLU A 650 -7.03 25.00 51.69
N GLU A 651 -6.76 25.27 50.43
CA GLU A 651 -5.39 25.55 49.97
C GLU A 651 -4.91 26.90 50.47
N THR A 652 -3.64 26.94 50.94
CA THR A 652 -3.04 28.17 51.40
C THR A 652 -2.65 29.08 50.22
N PRO A 653 -2.64 30.43 50.40
CA PRO A 653 -2.21 31.36 49.36
C PRO A 653 -0.80 31.08 48.85
N GLU A 654 0.12 30.59 49.71
CA GLU A 654 1.49 30.25 49.35
C GLU A 654 1.53 29.08 48.37
N LYS A 655 0.73 28.04 48.62
CA LYS A 655 0.64 26.87 47.69
C LYS A 655 0.01 27.25 46.37
N VAL A 656 -1.00 28.13 46.40
CA VAL A 656 -1.60 28.63 45.15
C VAL A 656 -0.59 29.43 44.36
N ALA A 657 0.18 30.31 44.99
CA ALA A 657 1.25 31.06 44.35
C ALA A 657 2.37 30.14 43.77
N GLU A 658 2.71 29.08 44.52
CA GLU A 658 3.67 28.06 44.06
C GLU A 658 3.18 27.35 42.80
N LEU A 659 1.91 26.93 42.73
CA LEU A 659 1.29 26.29 41.56
C LEU A 659 1.33 27.19 40.35
N PHE A 660 0.89 28.46 40.46
CA PHE A 660 0.92 29.37 39.30
C PHE A 660 2.35 29.76 38.90
N THR A 661 3.29 29.83 39.82
CA THR A 661 4.71 30.05 39.56
C THR A 661 5.30 28.86 38.76
N LEU A 662 4.95 27.64 39.15
CA LEU A 662 5.37 26.43 38.43
C LEU A 662 4.78 26.43 37.02
N LEU A 663 3.51 26.79 36.87
CA LEU A 663 2.85 26.87 35.55
C LEU A 663 3.51 27.96 34.69
N ALA A 664 3.81 29.14 35.25
CA ALA A 664 4.51 30.21 34.54
C ALA A 664 5.91 29.85 34.05
N SER A 665 6.57 28.87 34.69
CA SER A 665 7.90 28.41 34.37
C SER A 665 7.95 27.33 33.24
N GLN A 666 6.79 26.89 32.76
CA GLN A 666 6.73 25.88 31.70
C GLN A 666 7.33 26.43 30.38
N PRO A 667 8.10 25.62 29.65
CA PRO A 667 8.67 26.05 28.38
C PRO A 667 7.56 26.33 27.34
N VAL A 668 7.77 27.36 26.54
CA VAL A 668 6.84 27.82 25.50
C VAL A 668 6.91 26.98 24.21
N SER A 669 7.90 26.08 24.10
CA SER A 669 8.08 25.21 22.96
C SER A 669 7.63 23.77 23.26
N SER A 670 6.85 23.22 22.34
CA SER A 670 6.49 21.79 22.34
C SER A 670 7.60 20.94 21.75
#